data_7bb013ee9755c42ed23e7d8df9ca47b1
#
_entry.id   7bb013ee9755c42ed23e7d8df9ca47b1
#
_cell.length_a   1.000
_cell.length_b   1.000
_cell.length_c   1.000
_cell.angle_alpha   90.00
_cell.angle_beta   90.00
_cell.angle_gamma   90.00
#
_symmetry.space_group_name_H-M   'P 1'
#
loop_
_entity.id
_entity.type
_entity.pdbx_description
1 polymer ?
#
loop_
_entity_poly.entity_id
_entity_poly.type
_entity_poly.pdbx_seq_one_letter_code
_entity_poly.pdbx_strand_id
1 'polypeptide(L)'
;MSESETVTGPTSAHHPLGATHPLALAPVTGPASSVDGFVRQFLRNLNYERGVPLSGSSDNDRYFAFAMTVRDYLMARWLEDQRRQYELQAKSVVYLSAEYLLGPQLDNNLLASGLTDIATEAMAACGIDINDLRTQEIEPGLGNGGLGRLAACFIDSLATMSVPNTGYGIRYEYGIFRQTFVDGQQVEQPDSWLELGSPWEFPHPEASRTIPFGGHTEKYIDDDGAERTRWVPAWNVQAVPFNYMVPGYLNGRVNTLRLWSAKATNSFDLRVFNSGDYEEAVRAQTFAENISKVLYPEDSTPQGKELRLQQQYFFVAASIGDFLDNMLSDGFDLSALPDRVIFQLNDTHPVIGVPELMRVLVDERGLEWDAAWQITQKCFAYTCHTLLPEALEVWSVDLLGRLLPRHLEIIYRINDEFLAAVRERFGDDEMRIRNMSIIAEFPERSVRMAYLATVAGSKVNGVAELHSQLLRDKVLPDFNEFYPGKFTNVTNGVTPRRFLRLANPGLSALISAAIGTGWVTDLDRLRELETYAEDPVFRAAFAEVKASNKRRLGDVLRVRDGMEISDGHMLDVMVKRLHEYKRQMLKLLHVVTQYESIVSGRVAASDVQPRTVIFGAKAAPGYVMAKRIIHLINAVGSVVNADPRVEGRLKVLFPPNYNVTLAERLIPAADLSEQISLAGKEASGTGNMKFALNGALTIGTDDGANVEIRQLVGDDNFFLFGMSEPEVEDLWARGYKPAEFYQNDDNLRHAIDLIASGAFSGGDRSVFEPIVSNLLYDDRFMVLADYSSYVAAQERVDAAYADQDAWTHAAILNVARCGFFSSDRAIRDYIDRIWHTPPTR
;
A
#
# COMPACT_ATOMS: atom_id res chain seq x y z
N MET A 1 -26.69 -43.91 -13.17
CA MET A 1 -27.77 -43.30 -12.37
C MET A 1 -27.30 -43.30 -10.95
N SER A 2 -26.74 -42.26 -10.47
CA SER A 2 -26.48 -42.00 -9.06
C SER A 2 -26.87 -40.55 -8.85
N GLU A 3 -27.90 -40.35 -8.05
CA GLU A 3 -28.43 -39.07 -7.66
C GLU A 3 -27.32 -38.25 -6.96
N SER A 4 -27.03 -37.06 -7.51
CA SER A 4 -26.22 -36.07 -6.83
C SER A 4 -27.12 -35.39 -5.78
N GLU A 5 -26.97 -35.72 -4.53
CA GLU A 5 -27.48 -34.92 -3.43
C GLU A 5 -26.78 -33.54 -3.48
N THR A 6 -27.49 -32.52 -3.92
CA THR A 6 -27.14 -31.14 -3.70
C THR A 6 -27.23 -30.87 -2.21
N VAL A 7 -26.07 -30.82 -1.56
CA VAL A 7 -25.94 -30.25 -0.21
C VAL A 7 -26.14 -28.75 -0.36
N THR A 8 -27.35 -28.29 -0.16
CA THR A 8 -27.65 -26.90 0.10
C THR A 8 -27.02 -26.55 1.45
N GLY A 9 -25.95 -25.76 1.42
CA GLY A 9 -25.39 -25.19 2.64
C GLY A 9 -26.45 -24.36 3.36
N PRO A 10 -26.37 -24.25 4.69
CA PRO A 10 -27.35 -23.52 5.46
C PRO A 10 -27.32 -22.04 5.03
N THR A 11 -28.40 -21.56 4.45
CA THR A 11 -28.68 -20.12 4.35
C THR A 11 -28.67 -19.60 5.79
N SER A 12 -27.75 -18.71 6.12
CA SER A 12 -27.67 -18.05 7.41
C SER A 12 -28.81 -17.03 7.56
N ALA A 13 -30.05 -17.53 7.67
CA ALA A 13 -31.10 -16.72 8.26
C ALA A 13 -30.73 -16.55 9.75
N HIS A 14 -30.48 -15.33 10.18
CA HIS A 14 -30.43 -14.98 11.58
C HIS A 14 -31.81 -15.17 12.20
N HIS A 15 -32.21 -16.44 12.42
CA HIS A 15 -33.34 -16.73 13.28
C HIS A 15 -32.95 -16.32 14.71
N PRO A 16 -33.73 -15.48 15.40
CA PRO A 16 -33.51 -15.22 16.80
C PRO A 16 -33.50 -16.58 17.53
N LEU A 17 -32.34 -16.93 18.05
CA LEU A 17 -32.23 -18.09 18.96
C LEU A 17 -33.29 -17.87 20.04
N GLY A 18 -34.13 -18.85 20.31
CA GLY A 18 -35.12 -18.81 21.40
C GLY A 18 -34.47 -18.85 22.79
N ALA A 19 -33.38 -18.07 22.95
CA ALA A 19 -32.60 -17.99 24.18
C ALA A 19 -33.42 -17.30 25.28
N THR A 20 -33.56 -17.98 26.40
CA THR A 20 -34.31 -17.47 27.57
C THR A 20 -33.42 -17.15 28.76
N HIS A 21 -32.14 -17.56 28.70
CA HIS A 21 -31.20 -17.28 29.80
C HIS A 21 -30.73 -15.83 29.76
N PRO A 22 -30.83 -15.05 30.87
CA PRO A 22 -30.51 -13.63 30.91
C PRO A 22 -29.10 -13.29 30.41
N LEU A 23 -28.10 -14.13 30.69
CA LEU A 23 -26.72 -13.91 30.21
C LEU A 23 -26.57 -14.10 28.68
N ALA A 24 -27.42 -14.91 28.04
CA ALA A 24 -27.41 -15.10 26.59
C ALA A 24 -28.04 -13.91 25.85
N LEU A 25 -28.83 -13.11 26.56
CA LEU A 25 -29.48 -11.90 26.03
C LEU A 25 -28.75 -10.60 26.44
N ALA A 26 -27.76 -10.71 27.35
CA ALA A 26 -27.01 -9.55 27.82
C ALA A 26 -26.05 -9.04 26.72
N PRO A 27 -25.80 -7.74 26.62
CA PRO A 27 -24.74 -7.20 25.75
C PRO A 27 -23.40 -7.83 26.10
N VAL A 28 -22.59 -8.11 25.09
CA VAL A 28 -21.21 -8.59 25.28
C VAL A 28 -20.41 -7.47 25.96
N THR A 29 -19.90 -7.76 27.17
CA THR A 29 -19.03 -6.83 27.88
C THR A 29 -17.59 -7.29 27.74
N GLY A 30 -16.69 -6.34 27.35
CA GLY A 30 -15.26 -6.58 27.32
C GLY A 30 -14.67 -6.78 28.73
N PRO A 31 -13.41 -7.21 28.80
CA PRO A 31 -12.68 -7.27 30.07
C PRO A 31 -12.65 -5.92 30.78
N ALA A 32 -12.53 -5.91 32.11
CA ALA A 32 -12.46 -4.67 32.86
C ALA A 32 -11.22 -3.85 32.48
N SER A 33 -11.38 -2.58 32.11
CA SER A 33 -10.30 -1.65 31.73
C SER A 33 -9.52 -1.20 32.97
N SER A 34 -8.83 -2.15 33.62
CA SER A 34 -7.95 -1.96 34.76
C SER A 34 -6.77 -2.92 34.68
N VAL A 35 -5.69 -2.60 35.40
CA VAL A 35 -4.48 -3.47 35.46
C VAL A 35 -4.86 -4.89 35.87
N ASP A 36 -5.61 -5.05 36.96
CA ASP A 36 -6.07 -6.38 37.42
C ASP A 36 -6.98 -7.09 36.42
N GLY A 37 -7.84 -6.34 35.71
CA GLY A 37 -8.69 -6.89 34.65
C GLY A 37 -7.85 -7.42 33.48
N PHE A 38 -6.85 -6.65 33.07
CA PHE A 38 -5.93 -7.02 32.02
C PHE A 38 -5.08 -8.26 32.41
N VAL A 39 -4.50 -8.28 33.61
CA VAL A 39 -3.76 -9.45 34.12
C VAL A 39 -4.62 -10.71 34.16
N ARG A 40 -5.85 -10.63 34.67
CA ARG A 40 -6.77 -11.79 34.68
C ARG A 40 -7.06 -12.32 33.29
N GLN A 41 -7.31 -11.43 32.33
CA GLN A 41 -7.60 -11.83 30.94
C GLN A 41 -6.35 -12.40 30.26
N PHE A 42 -5.19 -11.81 30.49
CA PHE A 42 -3.90 -12.32 29.99
C PHE A 42 -3.61 -13.73 30.50
N LEU A 43 -3.72 -13.96 31.82
CA LEU A 43 -3.51 -15.28 32.41
C LEU A 43 -4.57 -16.29 31.95
N ARG A 44 -5.83 -15.85 31.74
CA ARG A 44 -6.86 -16.69 31.15
C ARG A 44 -6.46 -17.14 29.73
N ASN A 45 -6.07 -16.21 28.86
CA ASN A 45 -5.66 -16.55 27.49
C ASN A 45 -4.39 -17.42 27.48
N LEU A 46 -3.43 -17.17 28.35
CA LEU A 46 -2.23 -17.98 28.48
C LEU A 46 -2.55 -19.42 28.89
N ASN A 47 -3.40 -19.58 29.93
CA ASN A 47 -3.71 -20.88 30.48
C ASN A 47 -4.67 -21.69 29.60
N TYR A 48 -5.70 -21.09 29.01
CA TYR A 48 -6.78 -21.81 28.32
C TYR A 48 -6.69 -21.81 26.80
N GLU A 49 -6.11 -20.75 26.21
CA GLU A 49 -5.95 -20.69 24.74
C GLU A 49 -4.55 -21.19 24.31
N ARG A 50 -3.51 -20.95 25.15
CA ARG A 50 -2.15 -21.45 24.89
C ARG A 50 -1.85 -22.75 25.62
N GLY A 51 -2.61 -23.13 26.63
CA GLY A 51 -2.45 -24.36 27.40
C GLY A 51 -1.21 -24.41 28.31
N VAL A 52 -0.66 -23.24 28.68
CA VAL A 52 0.57 -23.16 29.49
C VAL A 52 0.43 -22.19 30.64
N PRO A 53 1.00 -22.49 31.83
CA PRO A 53 1.07 -21.54 32.92
C PRO A 53 2.20 -20.51 32.68
N LEU A 54 2.15 -19.36 33.32
CA LEU A 54 3.14 -18.29 33.16
C LEU A 54 4.58 -18.75 33.38
N SER A 55 4.82 -19.61 34.38
CA SER A 55 6.14 -20.13 34.71
C SER A 55 6.75 -21.06 33.67
N GLY A 56 5.93 -21.64 32.80
CA GLY A 56 6.36 -22.57 31.74
C GLY A 56 6.19 -22.01 30.33
N SER A 57 5.77 -20.75 30.19
CA SER A 57 5.46 -20.15 28.89
C SER A 57 6.73 -19.65 28.16
N SER A 58 6.77 -19.83 26.85
CA SER A 58 7.73 -19.18 25.97
C SER A 58 7.38 -17.72 25.72
N ASP A 59 8.31 -16.94 25.16
CA ASP A 59 8.02 -15.54 24.80
C ASP A 59 6.96 -15.45 23.72
N ASN A 60 6.88 -16.41 22.81
CA ASN A 60 5.82 -16.50 21.81
C ASN A 60 4.45 -16.78 22.46
N ASP A 61 4.36 -17.68 23.46
CA ASP A 61 3.11 -17.92 24.16
C ASP A 61 2.61 -16.68 24.89
N ARG A 62 3.54 -15.95 25.53
CA ARG A 62 3.24 -14.68 26.21
C ARG A 62 2.77 -13.61 25.23
N TYR A 63 3.45 -13.47 24.09
CA TYR A 63 3.03 -12.55 23.02
C TYR A 63 1.63 -12.89 22.52
N PHE A 64 1.36 -14.15 22.19
CA PHE A 64 0.03 -14.56 21.74
C PHE A 64 -1.05 -14.27 22.78
N ALA A 65 -0.85 -14.66 24.03
CA ALA A 65 -1.81 -14.41 25.11
C ALA A 65 -2.03 -12.91 25.32
N PHE A 66 -0.98 -12.11 25.22
CA PHE A 66 -1.04 -10.66 25.32
C PHE A 66 -1.83 -10.03 24.16
N ALA A 67 -1.50 -10.37 22.92
CA ALA A 67 -2.19 -9.89 21.73
C ALA A 67 -3.67 -10.31 21.72
N MET A 68 -3.97 -11.55 22.11
CA MET A 68 -5.36 -12.03 22.29
C MET A 68 -6.09 -11.26 23.37
N THR A 69 -5.40 -10.86 24.43
CA THR A 69 -6.02 -10.02 25.47
C THR A 69 -6.41 -8.66 24.92
N VAL A 70 -5.54 -7.99 24.18
CA VAL A 70 -5.88 -6.74 23.48
C VAL A 70 -7.05 -6.94 22.52
N ARG A 71 -7.02 -8.04 21.75
CA ARG A 71 -8.10 -8.43 20.83
C ARG A 71 -9.45 -8.60 21.56
N ASP A 72 -9.48 -9.16 22.75
CA ASP A 72 -10.72 -9.38 23.52
C ASP A 72 -11.40 -8.04 23.89
N TYR A 73 -10.62 -7.00 24.20
CA TYR A 73 -11.16 -5.65 24.40
C TYR A 73 -11.76 -5.05 23.12
N LEU A 74 -11.13 -5.31 21.98
CA LEU A 74 -11.62 -4.85 20.69
C LEU A 74 -12.86 -5.63 20.24
N MET A 75 -12.91 -6.94 20.52
CA MET A 75 -13.99 -7.83 20.09
C MET A 75 -15.34 -7.40 20.64
N ALA A 76 -15.42 -7.02 21.92
CA ALA A 76 -16.68 -6.57 22.51
C ALA A 76 -17.24 -5.32 21.80
N ARG A 77 -16.36 -4.39 21.44
CA ARG A 77 -16.73 -3.18 20.69
C ARG A 77 -17.08 -3.50 19.24
N TRP A 78 -16.33 -4.39 18.61
CA TRP A 78 -16.58 -4.83 17.24
C TRP A 78 -17.97 -5.46 17.09
N LEU A 79 -18.37 -6.35 18.00
CA LEU A 79 -19.70 -6.96 18.01
C LEU A 79 -20.82 -5.92 18.14
N GLU A 80 -20.64 -4.93 19.01
CA GLU A 80 -21.61 -3.84 19.17
C GLU A 80 -21.70 -2.98 17.90
N ASP A 81 -20.57 -2.66 17.26
CA ASP A 81 -20.53 -1.88 16.05
C ASP A 81 -21.16 -2.63 14.85
N GLN A 82 -20.91 -3.96 14.73
CA GLN A 82 -21.53 -4.79 13.68
C GLN A 82 -23.06 -4.80 13.86
N ARG A 83 -23.54 -5.01 15.08
CA ARG A 83 -24.98 -4.98 15.39
C ARG A 83 -25.58 -3.61 15.03
N ARG A 84 -24.96 -2.53 15.49
CA ARG A 84 -25.43 -1.17 15.23
C ARG A 84 -25.43 -0.81 13.74
N GLN A 85 -24.40 -1.19 13.01
CA GLN A 85 -24.29 -0.94 11.57
C GLN A 85 -25.41 -1.66 10.81
N TYR A 86 -25.72 -2.90 11.19
CA TYR A 86 -26.83 -3.66 10.62
C TYR A 86 -28.19 -3.02 10.96
N GLU A 87 -28.42 -2.65 12.21
CA GLU A 87 -29.70 -2.00 12.64
C GLU A 87 -29.94 -0.64 11.98
N LEU A 88 -28.92 0.19 11.90
CA LEU A 88 -29.02 1.52 11.27
C LEU A 88 -29.15 1.48 9.76
N GLN A 89 -28.83 0.35 9.14
CA GLN A 89 -28.77 0.24 7.69
C GLN A 89 -28.00 1.41 7.04
N ALA A 90 -26.92 1.86 7.69
CA ALA A 90 -26.10 2.98 7.26
C ALA A 90 -25.31 2.68 5.99
N LYS A 91 -25.11 3.69 5.13
CA LYS A 91 -24.27 3.54 3.95
C LYS A 91 -22.84 3.21 4.36
N SER A 92 -22.25 2.18 3.76
CA SER A 92 -20.91 1.68 4.05
C SER A 92 -19.95 1.92 2.88
N VAL A 93 -18.71 2.20 3.20
CA VAL A 93 -17.60 2.17 2.25
C VAL A 93 -17.03 0.76 2.20
N VAL A 94 -17.12 0.12 1.06
CA VAL A 94 -16.43 -1.15 0.79
C VAL A 94 -15.13 -0.83 0.07
N TYR A 95 -13.99 -0.92 0.78
CA TYR A 95 -12.69 -0.59 0.22
C TYR A 95 -12.02 -1.83 -0.35
N LEU A 96 -11.99 -1.94 -1.69
CA LEU A 96 -11.45 -3.09 -2.41
C LEU A 96 -9.98 -2.84 -2.76
N SER A 97 -9.06 -3.61 -2.19
CA SER A 97 -7.64 -3.49 -2.46
C SER A 97 -6.95 -4.85 -2.54
N ALA A 98 -6.10 -5.03 -3.55
CA ALA A 98 -5.27 -6.24 -3.68
C ALA A 98 -4.20 -6.35 -2.59
N GLU A 99 -3.87 -5.26 -1.91
CA GLU A 99 -2.84 -5.21 -0.88
C GLU A 99 -3.22 -4.31 0.29
N TYR A 100 -2.82 -4.73 1.51
CA TYR A 100 -2.94 -3.98 2.75
C TYR A 100 -1.62 -4.10 3.53
N LEU A 101 -0.77 -3.09 3.46
CA LEU A 101 0.51 -3.05 4.17
C LEU A 101 0.28 -2.53 5.61
N LEU A 102 -0.20 -3.42 6.47
CA LEU A 102 -0.67 -3.08 7.82
C LEU A 102 0.47 -2.63 8.75
N GLY A 103 1.64 -3.27 8.66
CA GLY A 103 2.68 -3.15 9.66
C GLY A 103 2.33 -3.89 10.96
N PRO A 104 3.15 -3.76 12.01
CA PRO A 104 2.88 -4.34 13.33
C PRO A 104 1.57 -3.79 13.91
N GLN A 105 0.75 -4.66 14.49
CA GLN A 105 -0.59 -4.29 14.97
C GLN A 105 -0.64 -4.03 16.46
N LEU A 106 0.28 -4.62 17.24
CA LEU A 106 0.25 -4.57 18.68
C LEU A 106 0.17 -3.14 19.23
N ASP A 107 1.19 -2.33 18.93
CA ASP A 107 1.25 -0.94 19.44
C ASP A 107 0.15 -0.05 18.84
N ASN A 108 -0.23 -0.29 17.60
CA ASN A 108 -1.33 0.44 16.97
C ASN A 108 -2.67 0.17 17.69
N ASN A 109 -2.95 -1.08 18.01
CA ASN A 109 -4.19 -1.48 18.68
C ASN A 109 -4.20 -1.03 20.13
N LEU A 110 -3.06 -1.09 20.84
CA LEU A 110 -2.93 -0.54 22.20
C LEU A 110 -3.18 0.97 22.21
N LEU A 111 -2.59 1.71 21.28
CA LEU A 111 -2.75 3.15 21.16
C LEU A 111 -4.21 3.51 20.85
N ALA A 112 -4.81 2.88 19.83
CA ALA A 112 -6.16 3.17 19.39
C ALA A 112 -7.21 2.86 20.47
N SER A 113 -7.02 1.79 21.26
CA SER A 113 -7.92 1.38 22.34
C SER A 113 -7.69 2.14 23.66
N GLY A 114 -6.58 2.90 23.79
CA GLY A 114 -6.20 3.57 25.03
C GLY A 114 -5.70 2.62 26.13
N LEU A 115 -5.21 1.45 25.74
CA LEU A 115 -4.78 0.40 26.69
C LEU A 115 -3.27 0.40 26.97
N THR A 116 -2.49 1.28 26.35
CA THR A 116 -1.02 1.25 26.42
C THR A 116 -0.48 1.25 27.84
N ASP A 117 -0.96 2.18 28.70
CA ASP A 117 -0.46 2.30 30.08
C ASP A 117 -0.90 1.09 30.92
N ILE A 118 -2.19 0.74 30.85
CA ILE A 118 -2.76 -0.41 31.57
C ILE A 118 -2.02 -1.71 31.20
N ALA A 119 -1.76 -1.92 29.90
CA ALA A 119 -1.08 -3.10 29.42
C ALA A 119 0.39 -3.14 29.87
N THR A 120 1.07 -1.99 29.87
CA THR A 120 2.47 -1.89 30.33
C THR A 120 2.58 -2.21 31.82
N GLU A 121 1.71 -1.63 32.65
CA GLU A 121 1.68 -1.90 34.09
C GLU A 121 1.28 -3.35 34.40
N ALA A 122 0.34 -3.90 33.63
CA ALA A 122 -0.10 -5.30 33.79
C ALA A 122 1.02 -6.30 33.48
N MET A 123 1.80 -6.06 32.42
CA MET A 123 2.93 -6.92 32.08
C MET A 123 4.05 -6.79 33.10
N ALA A 124 4.37 -5.58 33.56
CA ALA A 124 5.31 -5.38 34.64
C ALA A 124 4.89 -6.11 35.93
N ALA A 125 3.60 -6.11 36.28
CA ALA A 125 3.06 -6.88 37.42
C ALA A 125 3.21 -8.40 37.26
N CYS A 126 3.28 -8.89 36.01
CA CYS A 126 3.56 -10.28 35.68
C CYS A 126 5.06 -10.58 35.59
N GLY A 127 5.96 -9.60 35.79
CA GLY A 127 7.40 -9.75 35.61
C GLY A 127 7.84 -9.86 34.15
N ILE A 128 7.08 -9.30 33.21
CA ILE A 128 7.34 -9.34 31.76
C ILE A 128 7.66 -7.92 31.28
N ASP A 129 8.77 -7.77 30.54
CA ASP A 129 9.02 -6.55 29.76
C ASP A 129 8.16 -6.55 28.50
N ILE A 130 7.32 -5.55 28.32
CA ILE A 130 6.47 -5.40 27.13
C ILE A 130 7.31 -5.28 25.85
N ASN A 131 8.56 -4.82 25.93
CA ASN A 131 9.45 -4.72 24.78
C ASN A 131 9.85 -6.10 24.25
N ASP A 132 10.01 -7.10 25.13
CA ASP A 132 10.28 -8.47 24.71
C ASP A 132 9.11 -9.03 23.89
N LEU A 133 7.87 -8.70 24.29
CA LEU A 133 6.67 -9.10 23.55
C LEU A 133 6.60 -8.43 22.17
N ARG A 134 6.97 -7.16 22.06
CA ARG A 134 7.03 -6.43 20.77
C ARG A 134 7.97 -7.08 19.77
N THR A 135 9.06 -7.68 20.24
CA THR A 135 10.03 -8.37 19.36
C THR A 135 9.49 -9.67 18.76
N GLN A 136 8.43 -10.24 19.34
CA GLN A 136 7.81 -11.47 18.86
C GLN A 136 6.82 -11.24 17.73
N GLU A 137 6.36 -10.00 17.50
CA GLU A 137 5.40 -9.71 16.45
C GLU A 137 6.04 -9.78 15.07
N ILE A 138 5.50 -10.64 14.21
CA ILE A 138 5.89 -10.74 12.82
C ILE A 138 5.00 -9.81 12.00
N GLU A 139 5.60 -8.84 11.30
CA GLU A 139 4.90 -7.95 10.40
C GLU A 139 4.42 -8.72 9.15
N PRO A 140 3.10 -8.77 8.84
CA PRO A 140 2.61 -9.45 7.66
C PRO A 140 2.92 -8.65 6.39
N GLY A 141 3.58 -9.27 5.42
CA GLY A 141 3.92 -8.68 4.12
C GLY A 141 2.74 -8.63 3.14
N LEU A 142 1.55 -8.23 3.58
CA LEU A 142 0.33 -8.22 2.76
C LEU A 142 0.22 -7.00 1.84
N GLY A 143 1.32 -6.28 1.62
CA GLY A 143 1.44 -5.17 0.69
C GLY A 143 2.89 -4.93 0.30
N ASN A 144 3.10 -4.27 -0.84
CA ASN A 144 4.43 -4.02 -1.38
C ASN A 144 4.93 -2.58 -1.12
N GLY A 145 4.04 -1.59 -1.24
CA GLY A 145 4.48 -0.19 -1.20
C GLY A 145 3.36 0.81 -0.91
N GLY A 146 3.38 1.92 -1.65
CA GLY A 146 2.50 3.07 -1.43
C GLY A 146 1.01 2.73 -1.49
N LEU A 147 0.58 1.90 -2.44
CA LEU A 147 -0.83 1.53 -2.63
C LEU A 147 -1.37 0.75 -1.41
N GLY A 148 -0.66 -0.30 -0.97
CA GLY A 148 -1.07 -1.10 0.18
C GLY A 148 -0.96 -0.33 1.50
N ARG A 149 0.04 0.55 1.64
CA ARG A 149 0.14 1.38 2.85
C ARG A 149 -0.95 2.46 2.89
N LEU A 150 -1.35 3.02 1.73
CA LEU A 150 -2.47 3.95 1.65
C LEU A 150 -3.77 3.28 2.11
N ALA A 151 -4.07 2.08 1.60
CA ALA A 151 -5.22 1.29 2.04
C ALA A 151 -5.24 1.09 3.55
N ALA A 152 -4.09 0.73 4.16
CA ALA A 152 -3.97 0.57 5.60
C ALA A 152 -4.16 1.90 6.38
N CYS A 153 -3.67 3.05 5.85
CA CYS A 153 -3.93 4.36 6.46
C CYS A 153 -5.41 4.75 6.36
N PHE A 154 -6.06 4.43 5.25
CA PHE A 154 -7.45 4.80 5.02
C PHE A 154 -8.42 4.02 5.92
N ILE A 155 -8.22 2.71 6.11
CA ILE A 155 -9.07 1.96 7.05
C ILE A 155 -8.90 2.43 8.50
N ASP A 156 -7.69 2.83 8.93
CA ASP A 156 -7.43 3.47 10.22
C ASP A 156 -8.21 4.80 10.36
N SER A 157 -8.14 5.65 9.33
CA SER A 157 -8.86 6.94 9.32
C SER A 157 -10.38 6.76 9.27
N LEU A 158 -10.90 5.81 8.48
CA LEU A 158 -12.33 5.50 8.42
C LEU A 158 -12.85 5.07 9.80
N ALA A 159 -12.11 4.22 10.52
CA ALA A 159 -12.46 3.83 11.88
C ALA A 159 -12.38 5.01 12.86
N THR A 160 -11.31 5.82 12.79
CA THR A 160 -11.13 7.00 13.65
C THR A 160 -12.20 8.06 13.43
N MET A 161 -12.67 8.22 12.19
CA MET A 161 -13.74 9.16 11.83
C MET A 161 -15.15 8.56 12.02
N SER A 162 -15.26 7.34 12.53
CA SER A 162 -16.53 6.63 12.75
C SER A 162 -17.35 6.40 11.46
N VAL A 163 -16.68 6.24 10.32
CA VAL A 163 -17.31 5.91 9.05
C VAL A 163 -17.47 4.40 8.93
N PRO A 164 -18.67 3.88 8.64
CA PRO A 164 -18.86 2.45 8.40
C PRO A 164 -18.01 1.97 7.23
N ASN A 165 -17.16 0.98 7.48
CA ASN A 165 -16.26 0.46 6.47
C ASN A 165 -16.00 -1.03 6.66
N THR A 166 -15.92 -1.75 5.53
CA THR A 166 -15.27 -3.05 5.44
C THR A 166 -14.20 -2.98 4.34
N GLY A 167 -12.95 -3.20 4.75
CA GLY A 167 -11.86 -3.42 3.80
C GLY A 167 -11.87 -4.88 3.34
N TYR A 168 -11.66 -5.12 2.04
CA TYR A 168 -11.54 -6.47 1.49
C TYR A 168 -10.29 -6.64 0.65
N GLY A 169 -9.66 -7.80 0.77
CA GLY A 169 -8.47 -8.17 0.02
C GLY A 169 -8.19 -9.67 0.06
N ILE A 170 -6.96 -10.06 -0.22
CA ILE A 170 -6.48 -11.44 -0.20
C ILE A 170 -5.60 -11.67 1.03
N ARG A 171 -5.82 -12.79 1.71
CA ARG A 171 -4.93 -13.31 2.75
C ARG A 171 -3.83 -14.12 2.09
N TYR A 172 -2.77 -13.45 1.68
CA TYR A 172 -1.63 -14.15 1.10
C TYR A 172 -0.93 -15.02 2.14
N GLU A 173 -0.69 -16.27 1.80
CA GLU A 173 0.02 -17.21 2.69
C GLU A 173 1.48 -16.81 2.88
N TYR A 174 2.11 -16.38 1.78
CA TYR A 174 3.42 -15.74 1.77
C TYR A 174 3.23 -14.35 1.18
N GLY A 175 3.42 -13.31 1.96
CA GLY A 175 3.28 -11.92 1.51
C GLY A 175 4.30 -11.53 0.44
N ILE A 176 4.66 -10.25 0.40
CA ILE A 176 5.81 -9.83 -0.41
C ILE A 176 7.07 -10.48 0.17
N PHE A 177 7.91 -11.04 -0.69
CA PHE A 177 9.12 -11.78 -0.30
C PHE A 177 9.98 -11.03 0.74
N ARG A 178 10.65 -11.78 1.60
CA ARG A 178 11.72 -11.27 2.45
C ARG A 178 12.99 -11.14 1.62
N GLN A 179 13.60 -9.95 1.64
CA GLN A 179 14.83 -9.66 0.92
C GLN A 179 16.04 -9.97 1.78
N THR A 180 16.99 -10.72 1.22
CA THR A 180 18.35 -10.87 1.74
C THR A 180 19.36 -10.49 0.66
N PHE A 181 20.61 -10.26 1.06
CA PHE A 181 21.70 -10.03 0.10
C PHE A 181 22.72 -11.16 0.16
N VAL A 182 23.07 -11.69 -1.00
CA VAL A 182 24.18 -12.64 -1.18
C VAL A 182 25.12 -12.02 -2.21
N ASP A 183 26.37 -11.82 -1.85
CA ASP A 183 27.37 -11.13 -2.67
C ASP A 183 26.86 -9.78 -3.23
N GLY A 184 26.13 -9.03 -2.39
CA GLY A 184 25.54 -7.74 -2.73
C GLY A 184 24.29 -7.82 -3.61
N GLN A 185 23.89 -8.99 -4.09
CA GLN A 185 22.70 -9.18 -4.94
C GLN A 185 21.46 -9.48 -4.11
N GLN A 186 20.31 -8.97 -4.55
CA GLN A 186 19.02 -9.32 -3.93
C GLN A 186 18.67 -10.79 -4.18
N VAL A 187 18.36 -11.48 -3.08
CA VAL A 187 17.79 -12.83 -3.08
C VAL A 187 16.45 -12.78 -2.36
N GLU A 188 15.42 -13.31 -3.02
CA GLU A 188 14.07 -13.40 -2.51
C GLU A 188 13.89 -14.67 -1.68
N GLN A 189 13.40 -14.50 -0.44
CA GLN A 189 13.04 -15.60 0.44
C GLN A 189 11.52 -15.55 0.71
N PRO A 190 10.86 -16.69 0.92
CA PRO A 190 9.46 -16.70 1.33
C PRO A 190 9.27 -15.90 2.63
N ASP A 191 8.19 -15.08 2.66
CA ASP A 191 7.77 -14.38 3.88
C ASP A 191 6.80 -15.28 4.66
N SER A 192 7.34 -16.15 5.52
CA SER A 192 6.56 -17.14 6.30
C SER A 192 5.90 -16.50 7.52
N TRP A 193 5.18 -15.40 7.36
CA TRP A 193 4.59 -14.64 8.46
C TRP A 193 3.53 -15.42 9.28
N LEU A 194 3.02 -16.50 8.73
CA LEU A 194 2.04 -17.39 9.36
C LEU A 194 2.66 -18.63 10.03
N GLU A 195 3.97 -18.79 10.03
CA GLU A 195 4.64 -19.98 10.56
C GLU A 195 4.26 -20.28 12.01
N LEU A 196 4.14 -19.26 12.84
CA LEU A 196 3.69 -19.35 14.23
C LEU A 196 2.21 -19.01 14.41
N GLY A 197 1.47 -18.76 13.31
CA GLY A 197 0.11 -18.24 13.34
C GLY A 197 0.06 -16.73 13.54
N SER A 198 -1.16 -16.16 13.57
CA SER A 198 -1.38 -14.74 13.86
C SER A 198 -2.48 -14.57 14.91
N PRO A 199 -2.22 -13.89 16.04
CA PRO A 199 -3.24 -13.66 17.05
C PRO A 199 -4.29 -12.63 16.63
N TRP A 200 -4.04 -11.86 15.55
CA TRP A 200 -4.88 -10.73 15.12
C TRP A 200 -6.02 -11.14 14.20
N GLU A 201 -5.90 -12.28 13.53
CA GLU A 201 -6.95 -12.79 12.64
C GLU A 201 -7.84 -13.81 13.33
N PHE A 202 -9.09 -13.92 12.85
CA PHE A 202 -9.99 -14.99 13.22
C PHE A 202 -10.80 -15.44 12.00
N PRO A 203 -10.81 -16.76 11.71
CA PRO A 203 -11.51 -17.31 10.55
C PRO A 203 -13.03 -17.38 10.79
N HIS A 204 -13.78 -17.28 9.71
CA HIS A 204 -15.22 -17.52 9.65
C HIS A 204 -15.56 -18.50 8.52
N PRO A 205 -15.15 -19.79 8.62
CA PRO A 205 -15.35 -20.75 7.55
C PRO A 205 -16.82 -20.98 7.18
N GLU A 206 -17.76 -20.73 8.09
CA GLU A 206 -19.20 -20.78 7.84
C GLU A 206 -19.69 -19.69 6.88
N ALA A 207 -18.95 -18.59 6.72
CA ALA A 207 -19.22 -17.53 5.77
C ALA A 207 -18.41 -17.67 4.47
N SER A 208 -17.92 -18.89 4.20
CA SER A 208 -17.16 -19.17 2.97
C SER A 208 -18.05 -19.07 1.73
N ARG A 209 -17.46 -18.66 0.61
CA ARG A 209 -18.16 -18.46 -0.66
C ARG A 209 -17.53 -19.29 -1.77
N THR A 210 -18.38 -19.83 -2.64
CA THR A 210 -17.94 -20.56 -3.83
C THR A 210 -17.75 -19.58 -4.99
N ILE A 211 -16.56 -19.52 -5.55
CA ILE A 211 -16.18 -18.64 -6.64
C ILE A 211 -15.98 -19.47 -7.90
N PRO A 212 -16.80 -19.24 -8.96
CA PRO A 212 -16.76 -20.01 -10.21
C PRO A 212 -15.67 -19.47 -11.15
N PHE A 213 -15.11 -20.36 -11.99
CA PHE A 213 -14.14 -20.02 -13.02
C PHE A 213 -14.33 -20.86 -14.28
N GLY A 214 -13.94 -20.28 -15.42
CA GLY A 214 -13.92 -20.94 -16.72
C GLY A 214 -15.29 -21.35 -17.23
N GLY A 215 -15.33 -22.38 -18.09
CA GLY A 215 -16.58 -22.90 -18.66
C GLY A 215 -17.11 -22.03 -19.80
N HIS A 216 -18.43 -21.90 -19.87
CA HIS A 216 -19.15 -21.21 -20.95
C HIS A 216 -20.47 -20.62 -20.47
N THR A 217 -21.09 -19.83 -21.30
CA THR A 217 -22.44 -19.29 -21.08
C THR A 217 -23.47 -20.05 -21.88
N GLU A 218 -24.68 -20.18 -21.34
CA GLU A 218 -25.84 -20.77 -21.99
C GLU A 218 -27.03 -19.82 -21.92
N LYS A 219 -27.77 -19.69 -23.04
CA LYS A 219 -29.04 -18.99 -23.04
C LYS A 219 -30.18 -19.96 -22.73
N TYR A 220 -31.12 -19.50 -21.94
CA TYR A 220 -32.33 -20.24 -21.59
C TYR A 220 -33.54 -19.31 -21.50
N ILE A 221 -34.74 -19.88 -21.57
CA ILE A 221 -35.97 -19.13 -21.34
C ILE A 221 -36.41 -19.41 -19.90
N ASP A 222 -36.61 -18.34 -19.13
CA ASP A 222 -37.11 -18.44 -17.76
C ASP A 222 -38.61 -18.77 -17.68
N ASP A 223 -39.15 -18.99 -16.47
CA ASP A 223 -40.54 -19.31 -16.25
C ASP A 223 -41.52 -18.20 -16.72
N ASP A 224 -41.05 -16.94 -16.82
CA ASP A 224 -41.80 -15.79 -17.29
C ASP A 224 -41.70 -15.60 -18.83
N GLY A 225 -40.95 -16.47 -19.51
CA GLY A 225 -40.76 -16.46 -20.96
C GLY A 225 -39.68 -15.47 -21.45
N ALA A 226 -38.86 -14.91 -20.57
CA ALA A 226 -37.75 -14.02 -20.91
C ALA A 226 -36.47 -14.83 -21.22
N GLU A 227 -35.69 -14.37 -22.21
CA GLU A 227 -34.37 -14.91 -22.50
C GLU A 227 -33.37 -14.46 -21.42
N ARG A 228 -32.76 -15.41 -20.75
CA ARG A 228 -31.74 -15.20 -19.72
C ARG A 228 -30.47 -15.92 -20.10
N THR A 229 -29.36 -15.52 -19.46
CA THR A 229 -28.07 -16.13 -19.63
C THR A 229 -27.64 -16.78 -18.31
N ARG A 230 -27.12 -18.02 -18.42
CA ARG A 230 -26.54 -18.74 -17.29
C ARG A 230 -25.06 -19.01 -17.56
N TRP A 231 -24.20 -18.75 -16.55
CA TRP A 231 -22.81 -19.18 -16.59
C TRP A 231 -22.69 -20.61 -16.06
N VAL A 232 -22.10 -21.49 -16.86
CA VAL A 232 -21.75 -22.87 -16.50
C VAL A 232 -20.27 -22.95 -16.26
N PRO A 233 -19.80 -22.90 -14.99
CA PRO A 233 -18.38 -22.87 -14.69
C PRO A 233 -17.70 -24.22 -14.93
N ALA A 234 -16.43 -24.19 -15.28
CA ALA A 234 -15.62 -25.41 -15.41
C ALA A 234 -15.10 -25.90 -14.06
N TRP A 235 -14.84 -25.00 -13.12
CA TRP A 235 -14.33 -25.32 -11.77
C TRP A 235 -14.69 -24.22 -10.77
N ASN A 236 -14.57 -24.56 -9.49
CA ASN A 236 -14.89 -23.65 -8.40
C ASN A 236 -13.78 -23.59 -7.36
N VAL A 237 -13.66 -22.45 -6.68
CA VAL A 237 -12.76 -22.25 -5.53
C VAL A 237 -13.58 -21.78 -4.34
N GLN A 238 -13.24 -22.25 -3.15
CA GLN A 238 -13.82 -21.78 -1.91
C GLN A 238 -13.03 -20.57 -1.39
N ALA A 239 -13.67 -19.44 -1.25
CA ALA A 239 -13.13 -18.26 -0.58
C ALA A 239 -13.49 -18.32 0.91
N VAL A 240 -12.48 -18.49 1.77
CA VAL A 240 -12.65 -18.59 3.24
C VAL A 240 -12.25 -17.24 3.85
N PRO A 241 -13.15 -16.53 4.58
CA PRO A 241 -12.86 -15.23 5.13
C PRO A 241 -12.10 -15.32 6.46
N PHE A 242 -11.15 -14.40 6.61
CA PHE A 242 -10.42 -14.10 7.85
C PHE A 242 -10.63 -12.63 8.19
N ASN A 243 -11.13 -12.36 9.40
CA ASN A 243 -11.38 -11.00 9.85
C ASN A 243 -10.23 -10.48 10.70
N TYR A 244 -9.92 -9.19 10.50
CA TYR A 244 -9.07 -8.36 11.35
C TYR A 244 -9.88 -7.19 11.88
N MET A 245 -9.71 -6.85 13.14
CA MET A 245 -10.33 -5.69 13.73
C MET A 245 -9.50 -4.44 13.48
N VAL A 246 -10.14 -3.36 13.05
CA VAL A 246 -9.51 -2.07 12.77
C VAL A 246 -10.09 -1.03 13.73
N PRO A 247 -9.44 -0.78 14.89
CA PRO A 247 -9.93 0.15 15.86
C PRO A 247 -9.71 1.61 15.46
N GLY A 248 -10.69 2.47 15.70
CA GLY A 248 -10.55 3.91 15.63
C GLY A 248 -9.88 4.47 16.90
N TYR A 249 -9.17 5.57 16.75
CA TYR A 249 -8.40 6.18 17.83
C TYR A 249 -9.30 6.76 18.93
N LEU A 250 -9.31 6.13 20.10
CA LEU A 250 -9.99 6.52 21.34
C LEU A 250 -11.49 6.84 21.21
N ASN A 251 -12.16 6.39 20.14
CA ASN A 251 -13.58 6.65 19.89
C ASN A 251 -14.48 5.43 20.09
N GLY A 252 -13.90 4.27 20.36
CA GLY A 252 -14.61 3.02 20.58
C GLY A 252 -15.11 2.32 19.32
N ARG A 253 -14.95 2.91 18.14
CA ARG A 253 -15.29 2.30 16.85
C ARG A 253 -14.32 1.18 16.50
N VAL A 254 -14.84 0.08 15.95
CA VAL A 254 -14.02 -1.01 15.39
C VAL A 254 -14.62 -1.47 14.05
N ASN A 255 -13.95 -1.12 12.96
CA ASN A 255 -14.29 -1.57 11.62
C ASN A 255 -13.65 -2.95 11.32
N THR A 256 -13.96 -3.51 10.16
CA THR A 256 -13.49 -4.83 9.73
C THR A 256 -12.55 -4.72 8.53
N LEU A 257 -11.45 -5.46 8.56
CA LEU A 257 -10.71 -5.86 7.37
C LEU A 257 -10.92 -7.37 7.16
N ARG A 258 -11.54 -7.76 6.04
CA ARG A 258 -11.80 -9.16 5.68
C ARG A 258 -10.91 -9.57 4.53
N LEU A 259 -10.06 -10.56 4.79
CA LEU A 259 -9.13 -11.10 3.82
C LEU A 259 -9.54 -12.53 3.44
N TRP A 260 -9.51 -12.83 2.14
CA TRP A 260 -9.94 -14.10 1.59
C TRP A 260 -8.78 -15.07 1.38
N SER A 261 -8.90 -16.30 1.88
CA SER A 261 -8.01 -17.42 1.60
C SER A 261 -8.67 -18.38 0.64
N ALA A 262 -7.98 -18.78 -0.41
CA ALA A 262 -8.48 -19.71 -1.41
C ALA A 262 -8.28 -21.16 -0.97
N LYS A 263 -9.33 -21.97 -1.08
CA LYS A 263 -9.33 -23.41 -0.80
C LYS A 263 -10.04 -24.16 -1.92
N ALA A 264 -9.71 -25.42 -2.12
CA ALA A 264 -10.46 -26.28 -3.04
C ALA A 264 -11.85 -26.61 -2.46
N THR A 265 -12.85 -26.71 -3.31
CA THR A 265 -14.19 -27.20 -2.94
C THR A 265 -14.16 -28.67 -2.56
N ASN A 266 -13.31 -29.46 -3.24
CA ASN A 266 -13.02 -30.87 -2.93
C ASN A 266 -11.51 -30.99 -2.70
N SER A 267 -11.09 -30.86 -1.46
CA SER A 267 -9.66 -30.73 -1.12
C SER A 267 -8.84 -31.98 -1.26
N PHE A 268 -9.48 -33.17 -1.34
CA PHE A 268 -8.76 -34.45 -1.29
C PHE A 268 -9.51 -35.58 -1.98
N ASP A 269 -8.93 -36.16 -3.00
CA ASP A 269 -9.48 -37.38 -3.62
C ASP A 269 -8.93 -38.65 -2.95
N LEU A 270 -9.65 -39.13 -1.94
CA LEU A 270 -9.28 -40.34 -1.18
C LEU A 270 -9.15 -41.55 -2.10
N ARG A 271 -9.93 -41.66 -3.17
CA ARG A 271 -9.90 -42.80 -4.10
C ARG A 271 -8.58 -42.81 -4.88
N VAL A 272 -8.19 -41.62 -5.40
CA VAL A 272 -6.92 -41.44 -6.12
C VAL A 272 -5.74 -41.66 -5.17
N PHE A 273 -5.81 -41.12 -3.96
CA PHE A 273 -4.79 -41.34 -2.92
C PHE A 273 -4.58 -42.83 -2.61
N ASN A 274 -5.68 -43.55 -2.43
CA ASN A 274 -5.64 -45.01 -2.17
C ASN A 274 -5.14 -45.83 -3.36
N SER A 275 -5.12 -45.28 -4.58
CA SER A 275 -4.51 -45.91 -5.76
C SER A 275 -3.00 -45.73 -5.84
N GLY A 276 -2.42 -44.91 -4.94
CA GLY A 276 -0.99 -44.63 -4.88
C GLY A 276 -0.56 -43.37 -5.65
N ASP A 277 -1.46 -42.63 -6.29
CA ASP A 277 -1.18 -41.37 -6.96
C ASP A 277 -1.42 -40.20 -5.99
N TYR A 278 -0.43 -39.93 -5.16
CA TYR A 278 -0.52 -38.93 -4.10
C TYR A 278 -0.52 -37.49 -4.64
N GLU A 279 0.16 -37.24 -5.76
CA GLU A 279 0.24 -35.92 -6.37
C GLU A 279 -1.10 -35.53 -7.01
N GLU A 280 -1.70 -36.44 -7.79
CA GLU A 280 -3.02 -36.24 -8.37
C GLU A 280 -4.10 -36.03 -7.32
N ALA A 281 -4.02 -36.75 -6.21
CA ALA A 281 -4.99 -36.67 -5.10
C ALA A 281 -5.09 -35.28 -4.47
N VAL A 282 -4.03 -34.45 -4.54
CA VAL A 282 -3.96 -33.09 -3.99
C VAL A 282 -3.87 -32.00 -5.07
N ARG A 283 -3.92 -32.34 -6.36
CA ARG A 283 -3.76 -31.39 -7.47
C ARG A 283 -4.79 -30.25 -7.41
N ALA A 284 -6.05 -30.57 -7.20
CA ALA A 284 -7.12 -29.58 -7.10
C ALA A 284 -6.91 -28.63 -5.92
N GLN A 285 -6.40 -29.14 -4.80
CA GLN A 285 -6.06 -28.34 -3.63
C GLN A 285 -4.95 -27.36 -3.96
N THR A 286 -3.85 -27.83 -4.52
CA THR A 286 -2.69 -26.99 -4.88
C THR A 286 -3.10 -25.92 -5.88
N PHE A 287 -3.91 -26.26 -6.89
CA PHE A 287 -4.37 -25.32 -7.90
C PHE A 287 -5.21 -24.18 -7.29
N ALA A 288 -6.16 -24.52 -6.41
CA ALA A 288 -6.99 -23.51 -5.75
C ALA A 288 -6.18 -22.64 -4.79
N GLU A 289 -5.32 -23.25 -3.95
CA GLU A 289 -4.54 -22.53 -2.94
C GLU A 289 -3.52 -21.57 -3.55
N ASN A 290 -3.02 -21.83 -4.77
CA ASN A 290 -2.10 -20.91 -5.46
C ASN A 290 -2.68 -19.51 -5.64
N ILE A 291 -4.00 -19.34 -5.74
CA ILE A 291 -4.66 -18.04 -5.88
C ILE A 291 -4.33 -17.11 -4.71
N SER A 292 -4.27 -17.63 -3.50
CA SER A 292 -3.91 -16.82 -2.32
C SER A 292 -2.49 -17.11 -1.78
N LYS A 293 -1.60 -17.66 -2.62
CA LYS A 293 -0.26 -18.09 -2.17
C LYS A 293 0.69 -16.92 -1.99
N VAL A 294 0.86 -16.08 -2.99
CA VAL A 294 1.90 -15.03 -3.04
C VAL A 294 1.33 -13.72 -3.59
N LEU A 295 1.69 -12.61 -2.96
CA LEU A 295 1.42 -11.26 -3.47
C LEU A 295 2.29 -10.96 -4.69
N TYR A 296 1.67 -10.55 -5.80
CA TYR A 296 2.33 -10.23 -7.08
C TYR A 296 3.21 -11.39 -7.60
N PRO A 297 2.59 -12.51 -8.03
CA PRO A 297 3.33 -13.55 -8.73
C PRO A 297 3.97 -12.96 -10.00
N GLU A 298 5.07 -13.60 -10.45
CA GLU A 298 5.75 -13.24 -11.69
C GLU A 298 4.79 -13.32 -12.89
N ASP A 299 4.59 -12.22 -13.60
CA ASP A 299 3.60 -12.07 -14.66
C ASP A 299 4.19 -11.87 -16.07
N SER A 300 5.48 -12.12 -16.25
CA SER A 300 6.10 -12.18 -17.58
C SER A 300 5.64 -13.40 -18.38
N THR A 301 5.09 -14.43 -17.70
CA THR A 301 4.59 -15.65 -18.30
C THR A 301 3.06 -15.64 -18.46
N PRO A 302 2.49 -16.38 -19.43
CA PRO A 302 1.04 -16.53 -19.55
C PRO A 302 0.38 -17.08 -18.29
N GLN A 303 1.02 -18.01 -17.59
CA GLN A 303 0.53 -18.62 -16.34
C GLN A 303 0.50 -17.60 -15.20
N GLY A 304 1.52 -16.75 -15.09
CA GLY A 304 1.55 -15.69 -14.10
C GLY A 304 0.47 -14.62 -14.33
N LYS A 305 0.23 -14.25 -15.58
CA LYS A 305 -0.89 -13.35 -15.96
C LYS A 305 -2.24 -13.96 -15.60
N GLU A 306 -2.42 -15.25 -15.91
CA GLU A 306 -3.64 -15.98 -15.55
C GLU A 306 -3.87 -15.99 -14.03
N LEU A 307 -2.84 -16.28 -13.25
CA LEU A 307 -2.91 -16.30 -11.79
C LEU A 307 -3.26 -14.91 -11.23
N ARG A 308 -2.69 -13.84 -11.77
CA ARG A 308 -3.05 -12.46 -11.35
C ARG A 308 -4.52 -12.12 -11.64
N LEU A 309 -5.05 -12.50 -12.79
CA LEU A 309 -6.47 -12.29 -13.10
C LEU A 309 -7.35 -13.14 -12.17
N GLN A 310 -6.95 -14.38 -11.88
CA GLN A 310 -7.65 -15.23 -10.90
C GLN A 310 -7.69 -14.58 -9.51
N GLN A 311 -6.58 -14.02 -9.04
CA GLN A 311 -6.50 -13.30 -7.76
C GLN A 311 -7.48 -12.12 -7.71
N GLN A 312 -7.49 -11.28 -8.74
CA GLN A 312 -8.35 -10.10 -8.80
C GLN A 312 -9.84 -10.49 -8.78
N TYR A 313 -10.25 -11.42 -9.62
CA TYR A 313 -11.64 -11.87 -9.66
C TYR A 313 -12.04 -12.58 -8.36
N PHE A 314 -11.19 -13.47 -7.84
CA PHE A 314 -11.45 -14.23 -6.62
C PHE A 314 -11.86 -13.34 -5.45
N PHE A 315 -11.04 -12.36 -5.10
CA PHE A 315 -11.34 -11.55 -3.91
C PHE A 315 -12.51 -10.59 -4.14
N VAL A 316 -12.67 -10.08 -5.36
CA VAL A 316 -13.74 -9.14 -5.69
C VAL A 316 -15.10 -9.82 -5.70
N ALA A 317 -15.20 -10.99 -6.34
CA ALA A 317 -16.44 -11.77 -6.37
C ALA A 317 -16.86 -12.22 -4.97
N ALA A 318 -15.90 -12.69 -4.16
CA ALA A 318 -16.15 -13.03 -2.76
C ALA A 318 -16.67 -11.82 -1.97
N SER A 319 -16.07 -10.64 -2.16
CA SER A 319 -16.40 -9.43 -1.40
C SER A 319 -17.76 -8.82 -1.77
N ILE A 320 -18.07 -8.75 -3.06
CA ILE A 320 -19.38 -8.26 -3.52
C ILE A 320 -20.50 -9.19 -3.02
N GLY A 321 -20.32 -10.50 -3.19
CA GLY A 321 -21.30 -11.48 -2.73
C GLY A 321 -21.46 -11.45 -1.20
N ASP A 322 -20.36 -11.32 -0.43
CA ASP A 322 -20.41 -11.18 1.03
C ASP A 322 -21.22 -9.96 1.46
N PHE A 323 -20.99 -8.81 0.81
CA PHE A 323 -21.77 -7.60 1.11
C PHE A 323 -23.26 -7.79 0.81
N LEU A 324 -23.60 -8.30 -0.36
CA LEU A 324 -24.98 -8.44 -0.80
C LEU A 324 -25.77 -9.46 0.04
N ASP A 325 -25.14 -10.51 0.53
CA ASP A 325 -25.83 -11.56 1.27
C ASP A 325 -25.84 -11.34 2.79
N ASN A 326 -24.82 -10.69 3.34
CA ASN A 326 -24.64 -10.60 4.80
C ASN A 326 -24.86 -9.19 5.38
N MET A 327 -24.77 -8.15 4.56
CA MET A 327 -24.86 -6.74 5.03
C MET A 327 -26.20 -6.08 4.68
N LEU A 328 -27.01 -6.70 3.83
CA LEU A 328 -28.35 -6.22 3.51
C LEU A 328 -29.37 -6.99 4.34
N SER A 329 -30.47 -6.30 4.72
CA SER A 329 -31.60 -6.95 5.39
C SER A 329 -32.37 -7.85 4.44
N ASP A 330 -33.05 -8.87 4.98
CA ASP A 330 -33.93 -9.73 4.20
C ASP A 330 -34.98 -8.90 3.45
N GLY A 331 -35.15 -9.18 2.16
CA GLY A 331 -36.11 -8.47 1.31
C GLY A 331 -35.70 -7.04 0.93
N PHE A 332 -34.42 -6.67 1.08
CA PHE A 332 -33.92 -5.35 0.69
C PHE A 332 -34.20 -5.06 -0.79
N ASP A 333 -34.73 -3.86 -1.07
CA ASP A 333 -34.93 -3.39 -2.43
C ASP A 333 -33.60 -2.99 -3.08
N LEU A 334 -33.12 -3.80 -4.02
CA LEU A 334 -31.85 -3.58 -4.70
C LEU A 334 -31.78 -2.25 -5.47
N SER A 335 -32.92 -1.61 -5.80
CA SER A 335 -32.90 -0.28 -6.41
C SER A 335 -32.27 0.78 -5.49
N ALA A 336 -32.31 0.56 -4.16
CA ALA A 336 -31.71 1.42 -3.13
C ALA A 336 -30.27 1.02 -2.77
N LEU A 337 -29.65 0.08 -3.49
CA LEU A 337 -28.27 -0.36 -3.22
C LEU A 337 -27.25 0.80 -3.18
N PRO A 338 -27.33 1.84 -4.06
CA PRO A 338 -26.42 2.99 -3.99
C PRO A 338 -26.51 3.80 -2.68
N ASP A 339 -27.61 3.69 -1.95
CA ASP A 339 -27.78 4.34 -0.65
C ASP A 339 -27.18 3.49 0.51
N ARG A 340 -26.76 2.25 0.21
CA ARG A 340 -26.22 1.28 1.16
C ARG A 340 -24.72 1.07 1.02
N VAL A 341 -24.18 1.24 -0.17
CA VAL A 341 -22.79 0.92 -0.45
C VAL A 341 -22.17 1.82 -1.50
N ILE A 342 -20.90 2.09 -1.30
CA ILE A 342 -19.96 2.52 -2.34
C ILE A 342 -18.76 1.59 -2.33
N PHE A 343 -18.50 0.91 -3.45
CA PHE A 343 -17.31 0.11 -3.69
C PHE A 343 -16.20 1.02 -4.20
N GLN A 344 -15.22 1.29 -3.36
CA GLN A 344 -14.05 2.07 -3.75
C GLN A 344 -12.99 1.15 -4.35
N LEU A 345 -12.68 1.39 -5.61
CA LEU A 345 -11.68 0.65 -6.38
C LEU A 345 -10.29 1.27 -6.14
N ASN A 346 -9.43 0.53 -5.44
CA ASN A 346 -8.05 0.95 -5.23
C ASN A 346 -7.17 0.46 -6.38
N ASP A 347 -6.95 1.32 -7.36
CA ASP A 347 -6.39 1.05 -8.68
C ASP A 347 -7.31 0.18 -9.57
N THR A 348 -6.76 -0.41 -10.63
CA THR A 348 -7.49 -1.24 -11.59
C THR A 348 -7.69 -2.68 -11.13
N HIS A 349 -6.98 -3.13 -10.11
CA HIS A 349 -7.02 -4.51 -9.64
C HIS A 349 -8.45 -5.01 -9.29
N PRO A 350 -9.35 -4.21 -8.68
CA PRO A 350 -10.70 -4.66 -8.40
C PRO A 350 -11.75 -4.30 -9.48
N VAL A 351 -11.37 -3.78 -10.64
CA VAL A 351 -12.32 -3.29 -11.65
C VAL A 351 -13.21 -4.38 -12.23
N ILE A 352 -12.76 -5.64 -12.21
CA ILE A 352 -13.59 -6.79 -12.58
C ILE A 352 -14.88 -6.90 -11.73
N GLY A 353 -14.95 -6.19 -10.62
CA GLY A 353 -16.16 -6.03 -9.79
C GLY A 353 -17.33 -5.36 -10.52
N VAL A 354 -17.07 -4.54 -11.53
CA VAL A 354 -18.11 -3.91 -12.33
C VAL A 354 -18.95 -4.95 -13.09
N PRO A 355 -18.35 -5.79 -13.96
CA PRO A 355 -19.12 -6.84 -14.60
C PRO A 355 -19.59 -7.93 -13.63
N GLU A 356 -18.92 -8.15 -12.49
CA GLU A 356 -19.40 -9.07 -11.46
C GLU A 356 -20.67 -8.57 -10.79
N LEU A 357 -20.77 -7.32 -10.39
CA LEU A 357 -22.00 -6.76 -9.83
C LEU A 357 -23.14 -6.83 -10.86
N MET A 358 -22.87 -6.51 -12.14
CA MET A 358 -23.85 -6.66 -13.21
C MET A 358 -24.32 -8.11 -13.35
N ARG A 359 -23.39 -9.08 -13.33
CA ARG A 359 -23.72 -10.51 -13.40
C ARG A 359 -24.64 -10.93 -12.24
N VAL A 360 -24.29 -10.53 -11.03
CA VAL A 360 -25.10 -10.87 -9.85
C VAL A 360 -26.49 -10.23 -9.94
N LEU A 361 -26.58 -8.94 -10.27
CA LEU A 361 -27.88 -8.23 -10.37
C LEU A 361 -28.77 -8.79 -11.48
N VAL A 362 -28.20 -9.07 -12.66
CA VAL A 362 -28.99 -9.53 -13.82
C VAL A 362 -29.23 -11.04 -13.75
N ASP A 363 -28.17 -11.86 -13.59
CA ASP A 363 -28.26 -13.31 -13.77
C ASP A 363 -28.76 -14.04 -12.50
N GLU A 364 -28.39 -13.54 -11.29
CA GLU A 364 -28.78 -14.18 -10.02
C GLU A 364 -29.98 -13.51 -9.36
N ARG A 365 -30.11 -12.18 -9.47
CA ARG A 365 -31.22 -11.42 -8.83
C ARG A 365 -32.33 -11.06 -9.80
N GLY A 366 -32.17 -11.31 -11.10
CA GLY A 366 -33.22 -11.18 -12.12
C GLY A 366 -33.55 -9.75 -12.50
N LEU A 367 -32.71 -8.75 -12.19
CA LEU A 367 -32.95 -7.36 -12.59
C LEU A 367 -32.81 -7.22 -14.11
N GLU A 368 -33.60 -6.30 -14.68
CA GLU A 368 -33.39 -5.87 -16.05
C GLU A 368 -32.08 -5.11 -16.21
N TRP A 369 -31.42 -5.25 -17.37
CA TRP A 369 -30.11 -4.72 -17.67
C TRP A 369 -29.95 -3.22 -17.34
N ASP A 370 -30.89 -2.40 -17.81
CA ASP A 370 -30.82 -0.95 -17.64
C ASP A 370 -30.89 -0.55 -16.16
N ALA A 371 -31.73 -1.22 -15.38
CA ALA A 371 -31.84 -1.00 -13.94
C ALA A 371 -30.54 -1.42 -13.22
N ALA A 372 -30.01 -2.61 -13.54
CA ALA A 372 -28.76 -3.11 -12.98
C ALA A 372 -27.57 -2.18 -13.32
N TRP A 373 -27.52 -1.66 -14.56
CA TRP A 373 -26.48 -0.75 -14.99
C TRP A 373 -26.53 0.60 -14.25
N GLN A 374 -27.72 1.20 -14.10
CA GLN A 374 -27.89 2.43 -13.34
C GLN A 374 -27.50 2.28 -11.86
N ILE A 375 -27.79 1.15 -11.25
CA ILE A 375 -27.36 0.82 -9.88
C ILE A 375 -25.83 0.71 -9.84
N THR A 376 -25.25 -0.10 -10.73
CA THR A 376 -23.80 -0.36 -10.80
C THR A 376 -23.01 0.94 -10.94
N GLN A 377 -23.41 1.84 -11.85
CA GLN A 377 -22.74 3.13 -12.06
C GLN A 377 -22.72 4.03 -10.82
N LYS A 378 -23.67 3.88 -9.91
CA LYS A 378 -23.74 4.65 -8.66
C LYS A 378 -23.01 3.97 -7.50
N CYS A 379 -22.73 2.67 -7.61
CA CYS A 379 -22.11 1.89 -6.54
C CYS A 379 -20.58 1.87 -6.61
N PHE A 380 -19.94 2.29 -7.71
CA PHE A 380 -18.48 2.26 -7.84
C PHE A 380 -17.86 3.66 -7.89
N ALA A 381 -16.66 3.79 -7.31
CA ALA A 381 -15.76 4.93 -7.50
C ALA A 381 -14.34 4.40 -7.71
N TYR A 382 -13.56 5.07 -8.57
CA TYR A 382 -12.25 4.61 -9.00
C TYR A 382 -11.16 5.61 -8.64
N THR A 383 -10.12 5.13 -7.97
CA THR A 383 -8.88 5.87 -7.76
C THR A 383 -7.81 5.33 -8.70
N CYS A 384 -7.30 6.19 -9.59
CA CYS A 384 -6.17 5.88 -10.45
C CYS A 384 -4.87 6.23 -9.74
N HIS A 385 -3.92 5.30 -9.70
CA HIS A 385 -2.59 5.51 -9.10
C HIS A 385 -1.46 5.60 -10.14
N THR A 386 -1.78 5.62 -11.43
CA THR A 386 -0.82 5.49 -12.52
C THR A 386 -0.91 6.69 -13.47
N LEU A 387 0.26 7.21 -13.90
CA LEU A 387 0.39 8.23 -14.95
C LEU A 387 0.99 7.69 -16.25
N LEU A 388 1.57 6.50 -16.22
CA LEU A 388 2.17 5.87 -17.38
C LEU A 388 1.10 5.14 -18.20
N PRO A 389 0.68 5.64 -19.38
CA PRO A 389 -0.37 4.99 -20.19
C PRO A 389 -0.05 3.53 -20.48
N GLU A 390 1.24 3.20 -20.68
CA GLU A 390 1.72 1.84 -20.93
C GLU A 390 1.65 0.93 -19.69
N ALA A 391 1.50 1.50 -18.49
CA ALA A 391 1.35 0.77 -17.24
C ALA A 391 -0.12 0.64 -16.79
N LEU A 392 -1.07 1.22 -17.54
CA LEU A 392 -2.49 0.98 -17.33
C LEU A 392 -2.81 -0.48 -17.67
N GLU A 393 -3.46 -1.16 -16.72
CA GLU A 393 -3.71 -2.59 -16.81
C GLU A 393 -4.64 -2.95 -17.97
N VAL A 394 -4.23 -3.95 -18.74
CA VAL A 394 -5.02 -4.56 -19.80
C VAL A 394 -5.04 -6.08 -19.64
N TRP A 395 -6.18 -6.69 -19.98
CA TRP A 395 -6.32 -8.14 -20.01
C TRP A 395 -6.67 -8.61 -21.42
N SER A 396 -5.91 -9.58 -21.92
CA SER A 396 -6.19 -10.19 -23.22
C SER A 396 -7.61 -10.75 -23.24
N VAL A 397 -8.34 -10.47 -24.32
CA VAL A 397 -9.71 -10.97 -24.53
C VAL A 397 -9.75 -12.50 -24.46
N ASP A 398 -8.71 -13.18 -25.01
CA ASP A 398 -8.65 -14.64 -24.99
C ASP A 398 -8.49 -15.18 -23.56
N LEU A 399 -7.65 -14.55 -22.73
CA LEU A 399 -7.46 -14.94 -21.34
C LEU A 399 -8.76 -14.70 -20.54
N LEU A 400 -9.32 -13.49 -20.67
CA LEU A 400 -10.53 -13.12 -19.94
C LEU A 400 -11.72 -13.99 -20.34
N GLY A 401 -11.91 -14.26 -21.67
CA GLY A 401 -12.98 -15.11 -22.17
C GLY A 401 -12.87 -16.57 -21.74
N ARG A 402 -11.65 -17.08 -21.56
CA ARG A 402 -11.41 -18.43 -21.06
C ARG A 402 -11.68 -18.57 -19.57
N LEU A 403 -11.29 -17.58 -18.76
CA LEU A 403 -11.48 -17.60 -17.32
C LEU A 403 -12.86 -17.11 -16.88
N LEU A 404 -13.39 -16.07 -17.52
CA LEU A 404 -14.56 -15.31 -17.10
C LEU A 404 -15.45 -15.00 -18.30
N PRO A 405 -15.99 -16.03 -19.00
CA PRO A 405 -16.73 -15.83 -20.26
C PRO A 405 -17.93 -14.89 -20.09
N ARG A 406 -18.68 -15.00 -19.00
CA ARG A 406 -19.84 -14.14 -18.77
C ARG A 406 -19.46 -12.67 -18.53
N HIS A 407 -18.38 -12.43 -17.81
CA HIS A 407 -17.87 -11.07 -17.58
C HIS A 407 -17.44 -10.41 -18.88
N LEU A 408 -16.80 -11.16 -19.77
CA LEU A 408 -16.42 -10.64 -21.08
C LEU A 408 -17.63 -10.24 -21.92
N GLU A 409 -18.70 -11.05 -21.93
CA GLU A 409 -19.96 -10.69 -22.61
C GLU A 409 -20.57 -9.41 -22.05
N ILE A 410 -20.58 -9.27 -20.74
CA ILE A 410 -21.07 -8.05 -20.06
C ILE A 410 -20.22 -6.84 -20.45
N ILE A 411 -18.89 -6.97 -20.46
CA ILE A 411 -17.97 -5.89 -20.85
C ILE A 411 -18.20 -5.49 -22.31
N TYR A 412 -18.38 -6.43 -23.23
CA TYR A 412 -18.70 -6.12 -24.62
C TYR A 412 -20.01 -5.31 -24.73
N ARG A 413 -21.06 -5.71 -24.02
CA ARG A 413 -22.32 -4.98 -24.04
C ARG A 413 -22.18 -3.57 -23.46
N ILE A 414 -21.47 -3.42 -22.34
CA ILE A 414 -21.15 -2.10 -21.75
C ILE A 414 -20.41 -1.23 -22.79
N ASN A 415 -19.41 -1.80 -23.47
CA ASN A 415 -18.65 -1.08 -24.49
C ASN A 415 -19.50 -0.64 -25.67
N ASP A 416 -20.38 -1.51 -26.19
CA ASP A 416 -21.27 -1.20 -27.31
C ASP A 416 -22.25 -0.07 -26.99
N GLU A 417 -22.88 -0.13 -25.81
CA GLU A 417 -23.79 0.93 -25.33
C GLU A 417 -23.04 2.25 -25.08
N PHE A 418 -21.84 2.18 -24.51
CA PHE A 418 -20.99 3.34 -24.29
C PHE A 418 -20.55 3.99 -25.62
N LEU A 419 -20.07 3.21 -26.58
CA LEU A 419 -19.66 3.75 -27.88
C LEU A 419 -20.85 4.29 -28.71
N ALA A 420 -22.05 3.75 -28.53
CA ALA A 420 -23.27 4.35 -29.10
C ALA A 420 -23.49 5.76 -28.55
N ALA A 421 -23.34 5.96 -27.22
CA ALA A 421 -23.44 7.28 -26.59
C ALA A 421 -22.31 8.24 -27.04
N VAL A 422 -21.10 7.72 -27.27
CA VAL A 422 -19.98 8.50 -27.83
C VAL A 422 -20.32 8.99 -29.23
N ARG A 423 -20.87 8.14 -30.09
CA ARG A 423 -21.31 8.54 -31.44
C ARG A 423 -22.46 9.57 -31.41
N GLU A 424 -23.41 9.40 -30.53
CA GLU A 424 -24.49 10.37 -30.35
C GLU A 424 -23.95 11.75 -29.98
N ARG A 425 -22.94 11.82 -29.12
CA ARG A 425 -22.38 13.08 -28.62
C ARG A 425 -21.39 13.75 -29.58
N PHE A 426 -20.50 12.98 -30.19
CA PHE A 426 -19.38 13.48 -30.98
C PHE A 426 -19.47 13.17 -32.49
N GLY A 427 -20.51 12.46 -32.92
CA GLY A 427 -20.62 11.98 -34.31
C GLY A 427 -19.71 10.78 -34.59
N ASP A 428 -19.55 10.45 -35.86
CA ASP A 428 -18.75 9.32 -36.35
C ASP A 428 -17.26 9.66 -36.44
N ASP A 429 -16.68 10.17 -35.33
CA ASP A 429 -15.23 10.35 -35.20
C ASP A 429 -14.59 9.00 -34.84
N GLU A 430 -14.17 8.27 -35.88
CA GLU A 430 -13.59 6.93 -35.76
C GLU A 430 -12.32 6.92 -34.88
N MET A 431 -11.54 7.99 -34.87
CA MET A 431 -10.34 8.06 -34.01
C MET A 431 -10.73 8.16 -32.55
N ARG A 432 -11.67 9.02 -32.21
CA ARG A 432 -12.19 9.18 -30.85
C ARG A 432 -12.89 7.91 -30.37
N ILE A 433 -13.75 7.32 -31.21
CA ILE A 433 -14.41 6.04 -30.91
C ILE A 433 -13.38 4.97 -30.54
N ARG A 434 -12.32 4.83 -31.35
CA ARG A 434 -11.23 3.89 -31.09
C ARG A 434 -10.47 4.21 -29.80
N ASN A 435 -10.19 5.50 -29.55
CA ASN A 435 -9.46 5.93 -28.36
C ASN A 435 -10.27 5.69 -27.08
N MET A 436 -11.59 5.83 -27.14
CA MET A 436 -12.46 5.69 -25.99
C MET A 436 -12.96 4.25 -25.77
N SER A 437 -12.86 3.35 -26.78
CA SER A 437 -13.29 1.96 -26.65
C SER A 437 -12.65 1.28 -25.44
N ILE A 438 -13.44 0.58 -24.63
CA ILE A 438 -12.96 -0.28 -23.53
C ILE A 438 -12.13 -1.45 -24.12
N ILE A 439 -12.43 -1.86 -25.36
CA ILE A 439 -11.70 -2.93 -26.06
C ILE A 439 -10.62 -2.29 -26.95
N ALA A 440 -9.37 -2.63 -26.71
CA ALA A 440 -8.28 -2.35 -27.64
C ALA A 440 -8.19 -3.45 -28.69
N GLU A 441 -8.01 -3.07 -29.96
CA GLU A 441 -7.87 -4.05 -31.06
C GLU A 441 -6.39 -4.37 -31.38
N PHE A 442 -5.45 -3.50 -31.01
CA PHE A 442 -4.02 -3.60 -31.29
C PHE A 442 -3.19 -3.25 -30.05
N PRO A 443 -1.97 -3.83 -29.93
CA PRO A 443 -1.37 -4.89 -30.76
C PRO A 443 -2.02 -6.26 -30.57
N GLU A 444 -2.65 -6.51 -29.43
CA GLU A 444 -3.45 -7.67 -29.08
C GLU A 444 -4.84 -7.19 -28.60
N ARG A 445 -5.89 -7.92 -28.99
CA ARG A 445 -7.23 -7.59 -28.53
C ARG A 445 -7.31 -7.73 -27.01
N SER A 446 -7.59 -6.64 -26.32
CA SER A 446 -7.54 -6.59 -24.85
C SER A 446 -8.58 -5.66 -24.26
N VAL A 447 -8.95 -5.90 -23.00
CA VAL A 447 -9.83 -5.05 -22.19
C VAL A 447 -8.97 -4.04 -21.42
N ARG A 448 -9.26 -2.75 -21.59
CA ARG A 448 -8.62 -1.63 -20.90
C ARG A 448 -9.33 -1.37 -19.57
N MET A 449 -8.74 -1.84 -18.48
CA MET A 449 -9.41 -1.85 -17.17
C MET A 449 -9.68 -0.44 -16.64
N ALA A 450 -8.77 0.50 -16.81
CA ALA A 450 -8.99 1.90 -16.41
C ALA A 450 -10.15 2.56 -17.18
N TYR A 451 -10.37 2.18 -18.43
CA TYR A 451 -11.48 2.67 -19.26
C TYR A 451 -12.80 2.12 -18.74
N LEU A 452 -12.87 0.81 -18.48
CA LEU A 452 -14.04 0.18 -17.86
C LEU A 452 -14.38 0.85 -16.52
N ALA A 453 -13.39 1.07 -15.67
CA ALA A 453 -13.56 1.76 -14.38
C ALA A 453 -14.09 3.20 -14.56
N THR A 454 -13.59 3.92 -15.56
CA THR A 454 -14.00 5.29 -15.84
C THR A 454 -15.44 5.35 -16.36
N VAL A 455 -15.84 4.42 -17.22
CA VAL A 455 -17.23 4.35 -17.73
C VAL A 455 -18.20 4.01 -16.62
N ALA A 456 -17.87 3.03 -15.79
CA ALA A 456 -18.75 2.49 -14.74
C ALA A 456 -18.73 3.29 -13.43
N GLY A 457 -17.65 3.99 -13.11
CA GLY A 457 -17.52 4.70 -11.84
C GLY A 457 -18.34 5.99 -11.77
N SER A 458 -18.91 6.28 -10.61
CA SER A 458 -19.59 7.57 -10.34
C SER A 458 -18.61 8.73 -10.34
N LYS A 459 -17.39 8.49 -9.82
CA LYS A 459 -16.26 9.43 -9.80
C LYS A 459 -14.95 8.71 -10.09
N VAL A 460 -14.01 9.47 -10.67
CA VAL A 460 -12.61 9.06 -10.87
C VAL A 460 -11.73 10.10 -10.21
N ASN A 461 -10.82 9.69 -9.33
CA ASN A 461 -9.89 10.63 -8.71
C ASN A 461 -8.42 10.25 -8.95
N GLY A 462 -7.61 11.30 -9.09
CA GLY A 462 -6.17 11.20 -8.91
C GLY A 462 -5.79 11.36 -7.44
N VAL A 463 -4.49 11.25 -7.15
CA VAL A 463 -3.95 11.13 -5.78
C VAL A 463 -2.98 12.26 -5.37
N ALA A 464 -2.84 13.26 -6.22
CA ALA A 464 -2.20 14.56 -5.99
C ALA A 464 -2.74 15.55 -7.03
N GLU A 465 -2.61 16.86 -6.80
CA GLU A 465 -3.19 17.86 -7.71
C GLU A 465 -2.62 17.77 -9.12
N LEU A 466 -1.29 17.73 -9.25
CA LEU A 466 -0.60 17.55 -10.53
C LEU A 466 -1.03 16.25 -11.21
N HIS A 467 -1.09 15.15 -10.46
CA HIS A 467 -1.54 13.85 -10.99
C HIS A 467 -2.96 13.91 -11.54
N SER A 468 -3.87 14.53 -10.80
CA SER A 468 -5.27 14.66 -11.22
C SER A 468 -5.42 15.55 -12.45
N GLN A 469 -4.57 16.58 -12.59
CA GLN A 469 -4.51 17.40 -13.79
C GLN A 469 -4.02 16.57 -14.99
N LEU A 470 -2.89 15.89 -14.86
CA LEU A 470 -2.33 15.04 -15.94
C LEU A 470 -3.28 13.90 -16.34
N LEU A 471 -4.02 13.36 -15.37
CA LEU A 471 -5.03 12.34 -15.64
C LEU A 471 -6.15 12.86 -16.55
N ARG A 472 -6.64 14.08 -16.29
CA ARG A 472 -7.66 14.75 -17.12
C ARG A 472 -7.15 15.17 -18.49
N ASP A 473 -5.94 15.73 -18.53
CA ASP A 473 -5.47 16.46 -19.71
C ASP A 473 -4.70 15.56 -20.68
N LYS A 474 -4.05 14.48 -20.18
CA LYS A 474 -3.15 13.64 -20.96
C LYS A 474 -3.53 12.16 -21.00
N VAL A 475 -3.95 11.58 -19.87
CA VAL A 475 -4.20 10.14 -19.78
C VAL A 475 -5.60 9.78 -20.26
N LEU A 476 -6.63 10.53 -19.84
CA LEU A 476 -8.04 10.28 -20.14
C LEU A 476 -8.79 11.54 -20.66
N PRO A 477 -8.20 12.33 -21.60
CA PRO A 477 -8.78 13.62 -22.02
C PRO A 477 -10.15 13.46 -22.68
N ASP A 478 -10.34 12.49 -23.56
CA ASP A 478 -11.63 12.23 -24.22
C ASP A 478 -12.72 11.86 -23.21
N PHE A 479 -12.38 11.11 -22.16
CA PHE A 479 -13.32 10.79 -21.09
C PHE A 479 -13.66 11.99 -20.23
N ASN A 480 -12.69 12.89 -19.97
CA ASN A 480 -12.93 14.11 -19.23
C ASN A 480 -13.90 15.04 -20.01
N GLU A 481 -13.75 15.14 -21.33
CA GLU A 481 -14.68 15.88 -22.19
C GLU A 481 -16.07 15.20 -22.24
N PHE A 482 -16.10 13.85 -22.29
CA PHE A 482 -17.37 13.09 -22.33
C PHE A 482 -18.14 13.16 -21.01
N TYR A 483 -17.44 13.16 -19.86
CA TYR A 483 -18.04 13.17 -18.53
C TYR A 483 -17.64 14.42 -17.73
N PRO A 484 -18.20 15.61 -18.01
CA PRO A 484 -17.86 16.81 -17.25
C PRO A 484 -18.12 16.64 -15.76
N GLY A 485 -17.09 16.91 -14.93
CA GLY A 485 -17.18 16.83 -13.47
C GLY A 485 -17.09 15.42 -12.87
N LYS A 486 -16.81 14.38 -13.67
CA LYS A 486 -16.54 13.02 -13.15
C LYS A 486 -15.16 12.93 -12.47
N PHE A 487 -14.17 13.63 -13.03
CA PHE A 487 -12.80 13.63 -12.53
C PHE A 487 -12.62 14.63 -11.38
N THR A 488 -11.96 14.18 -10.32
CA THR A 488 -11.67 15.02 -9.15
C THR A 488 -10.28 14.71 -8.59
N ASN A 489 -9.83 15.49 -7.61
CA ASN A 489 -8.59 15.24 -6.87
C ASN A 489 -8.90 14.88 -5.42
N VAL A 490 -8.21 13.87 -4.90
CA VAL A 490 -8.03 13.65 -3.46
C VAL A 490 -6.56 13.37 -3.23
N THR A 491 -5.83 14.38 -2.82
CA THR A 491 -4.40 14.21 -2.48
C THR A 491 -4.26 13.19 -1.36
N ASN A 492 -3.34 12.25 -1.51
CA ASN A 492 -3.06 11.24 -0.51
C ASN A 492 -2.70 11.84 0.86
N GLY A 493 -2.75 11.03 1.87
CA GLY A 493 -2.34 11.35 3.23
C GLY A 493 -1.86 10.12 3.98
N VAL A 494 -1.30 10.33 5.15
CA VAL A 494 -0.80 9.28 6.04
C VAL A 494 -1.44 9.39 7.41
N THR A 495 -1.62 8.27 8.09
CA THR A 495 -2.17 8.29 9.45
C THR A 495 -1.18 8.89 10.44
N PRO A 496 -1.55 9.97 11.15
CA PRO A 496 -0.69 10.59 12.15
C PRO A 496 -0.47 9.68 13.35
N ARG A 497 -1.39 8.75 13.62
CA ARG A 497 -1.28 7.78 14.73
C ARG A 497 -0.04 6.92 14.58
N ARG A 498 0.14 6.25 13.44
CA ARG A 498 1.31 5.41 13.20
C ARG A 498 2.58 6.21 12.90
N PHE A 499 2.53 7.15 11.93
CA PHE A 499 3.75 7.76 11.38
C PHE A 499 4.27 8.99 12.12
N LEU A 500 3.55 9.47 13.14
CA LEU A 500 4.02 10.53 14.02
C LEU A 500 3.89 10.10 15.49
N ARG A 501 2.69 9.74 15.94
CA ARG A 501 2.43 9.44 17.37
C ARG A 501 3.19 8.21 17.86
N LEU A 502 3.20 7.10 17.11
CA LEU A 502 3.89 5.85 17.46
C LEU A 502 5.36 5.87 17.03
N ALA A 503 5.63 6.24 15.77
CA ALA A 503 6.98 6.14 15.22
C ALA A 503 7.95 7.10 15.90
N ASN A 504 7.47 8.30 16.33
CA ASN A 504 8.30 9.35 16.91
C ASN A 504 7.75 9.84 18.27
N PRO A 505 7.83 9.02 19.31
CA PRO A 505 7.26 9.35 20.62
C PRO A 505 7.89 10.62 21.23
N GLY A 506 9.18 10.88 20.99
CA GLY A 506 9.87 12.09 21.46
C GLY A 506 9.29 13.35 20.84
N LEU A 507 9.15 13.38 19.50
CA LEU A 507 8.52 14.50 18.80
C LEU A 507 7.04 14.66 19.19
N SER A 508 6.32 13.55 19.29
CA SER A 508 4.93 13.55 19.74
C SER A 508 4.75 14.15 21.14
N ALA A 509 5.64 13.85 22.08
CA ALA A 509 5.63 14.43 23.42
C ALA A 509 5.93 15.93 23.37
N LEU A 510 6.93 16.34 22.57
CA LEU A 510 7.29 17.76 22.41
C LEU A 510 6.14 18.57 21.81
N ILE A 511 5.52 18.09 20.73
CA ILE A 511 4.36 18.71 20.10
C ILE A 511 3.20 18.80 21.11
N SER A 512 2.91 17.71 21.80
CA SER A 512 1.78 17.67 22.76
C SER A 512 1.98 18.60 23.95
N ALA A 513 3.22 18.79 24.38
CA ALA A 513 3.56 19.76 25.42
C ALA A 513 3.33 21.22 24.97
N ALA A 514 3.57 21.51 23.67
CA ALA A 514 3.41 22.84 23.10
C ALA A 514 1.95 23.19 22.77
N ILE A 515 1.22 22.29 22.10
CA ILE A 515 -0.10 22.57 21.51
C ILE A 515 -1.23 21.64 21.98
N GLY A 516 -0.98 20.79 23.00
CA GLY A 516 -1.93 19.76 23.45
C GLY A 516 -2.00 18.57 22.51
N THR A 517 -2.86 17.58 22.82
CA THR A 517 -2.94 16.29 22.10
C THR A 517 -3.92 16.27 20.92
N GLY A 518 -4.67 17.35 20.68
CA GLY A 518 -5.73 17.40 19.65
C GLY A 518 -5.22 17.19 18.22
N TRP A 519 -3.94 17.43 17.96
CA TRP A 519 -3.31 17.22 16.66
C TRP A 519 -3.38 15.75 16.17
N VAL A 520 -3.53 14.78 17.07
CA VAL A 520 -3.56 13.34 16.71
C VAL A 520 -4.77 12.99 15.84
N THR A 521 -5.87 13.74 15.97
CA THR A 521 -7.11 13.59 15.18
C THR A 521 -7.42 14.80 14.30
N ASP A 522 -6.65 15.89 14.46
CA ASP A 522 -6.76 17.11 13.66
C ASP A 522 -5.34 17.64 13.35
N LEU A 523 -4.74 17.07 12.31
CA LEU A 523 -3.33 17.31 11.99
C LEU A 523 -3.06 18.76 11.54
N ASP A 524 -4.10 19.52 11.10
CA ASP A 524 -3.95 20.93 10.73
C ASP A 524 -3.53 21.79 11.93
N ARG A 525 -3.77 21.33 13.16
CA ARG A 525 -3.29 21.98 14.38
C ARG A 525 -1.77 22.04 14.49
N LEU A 526 -1.03 21.22 13.76
CA LEU A 526 0.44 21.34 13.72
C LEU A 526 0.89 22.72 13.28
N ARG A 527 0.07 23.48 12.55
CA ARG A 527 0.35 24.88 12.17
C ARG A 527 0.59 25.79 13.38
N GLU A 528 0.03 25.47 14.55
CA GLU A 528 0.29 26.18 15.79
C GLU A 528 1.78 26.15 16.19
N LEU A 529 2.58 25.19 15.65
CA LEU A 529 4.02 25.09 15.89
C LEU A 529 4.86 26.14 15.15
N GLU A 530 4.31 26.86 14.17
CA GLU A 530 5.07 27.89 13.44
C GLU A 530 5.67 28.94 14.38
N THR A 531 4.95 29.33 15.43
CA THR A 531 5.43 30.30 16.43
C THR A 531 6.56 29.75 17.30
N TYR A 532 6.61 28.44 17.49
CA TYR A 532 7.67 27.76 18.26
C TYR A 532 8.96 27.59 17.44
N ALA A 533 8.93 27.71 16.13
CA ALA A 533 10.13 27.68 15.30
C ALA A 533 11.10 28.83 15.65
N GLU A 534 10.57 29.95 16.14
CA GLU A 534 11.36 31.11 16.60
C GLU A 534 11.89 30.97 18.05
N ASP A 535 11.39 30.00 18.81
CA ASP A 535 11.84 29.77 20.18
C ASP A 535 13.10 28.91 20.24
N PRO A 536 14.26 29.43 20.69
CA PRO A 536 15.52 28.69 20.73
C PRO A 536 15.46 27.50 21.71
N VAL A 537 14.62 27.55 22.75
CA VAL A 537 14.43 26.43 23.69
C VAL A 537 13.70 25.28 22.98
N PHE A 538 12.69 25.59 22.22
CA PHE A 538 11.96 24.58 21.45
C PHE A 538 12.84 23.99 20.33
N ARG A 539 13.62 24.81 19.62
CA ARG A 539 14.58 24.31 18.61
C ARG A 539 15.60 23.37 19.23
N ALA A 540 16.18 23.72 20.38
CA ALA A 540 17.13 22.84 21.07
C ALA A 540 16.49 21.49 21.48
N ALA A 541 15.27 21.51 21.98
CA ALA A 541 14.52 20.29 22.33
C ALA A 541 14.20 19.45 21.10
N PHE A 542 13.84 20.06 19.97
CA PHE A 542 13.58 19.39 18.69
C PHE A 542 14.86 18.72 18.15
N ALA A 543 16.01 19.42 18.20
CA ALA A 543 17.30 18.88 17.80
C ALA A 543 17.70 17.66 18.64
N GLU A 544 17.46 17.69 19.96
CA GLU A 544 17.73 16.54 20.84
C GLU A 544 16.81 15.34 20.52
N VAL A 545 15.54 15.57 20.21
CA VAL A 545 14.64 14.51 19.74
C VAL A 545 15.20 13.86 18.46
N LYS A 546 15.67 14.66 17.50
CA LYS A 546 16.29 14.16 16.25
C LYS A 546 17.56 13.35 16.56
N ALA A 547 18.44 13.85 17.42
CA ALA A 547 19.65 13.15 17.84
C ALA A 547 19.32 11.81 18.52
N SER A 548 18.31 11.78 19.39
CA SER A 548 17.83 10.56 20.04
C SER A 548 17.30 9.53 19.04
N ASN A 549 16.54 9.96 18.03
CA ASN A 549 16.06 9.08 16.97
C ASN A 549 17.20 8.49 16.12
N LYS A 550 18.25 9.28 15.84
CA LYS A 550 19.45 8.78 15.15
C LYS A 550 20.17 7.69 15.95
N ARG A 551 20.38 7.91 17.27
CA ARG A 551 20.97 6.89 18.15
C ARG A 551 20.15 5.61 18.18
N ARG A 552 18.82 5.74 18.33
CA ARG A 552 17.89 4.59 18.33
C ARG A 552 17.93 3.82 17.01
N LEU A 553 18.02 4.51 15.87
CA LEU A 553 18.19 3.87 14.56
C LEU A 553 19.55 3.16 14.48
N GLY A 554 20.63 3.80 14.94
CA GLY A 554 21.96 3.21 14.97
C GLY A 554 22.02 1.90 15.77
N ASP A 555 21.37 1.87 16.94
CA ASP A 555 21.24 0.65 17.74
C ASP A 555 20.49 -0.47 17.02
N VAL A 556 19.39 -0.14 16.37
CA VAL A 556 18.60 -1.12 15.59
C VAL A 556 19.43 -1.68 14.43
N LEU A 557 20.09 -0.84 13.64
CA LEU A 557 20.86 -1.29 12.48
C LEU A 557 22.09 -2.10 12.89
N ARG A 558 22.73 -1.73 14.00
CA ARG A 558 23.88 -2.49 14.54
C ARG A 558 23.47 -3.89 14.97
N VAL A 559 22.35 -4.01 15.70
CA VAL A 559 21.88 -5.31 16.22
C VAL A 559 21.32 -6.19 15.10
N ARG A 560 20.54 -5.60 14.20
CA ARG A 560 19.84 -6.35 13.15
C ARG A 560 20.74 -6.72 11.97
N ASP A 561 21.59 -5.77 11.53
CA ASP A 561 22.31 -5.86 10.25
C ASP A 561 23.83 -5.72 10.40
N GLY A 562 24.35 -5.46 11.62
CA GLY A 562 25.77 -5.17 11.84
C GLY A 562 26.25 -3.86 11.21
N MET A 563 25.31 -2.92 10.94
CA MET A 563 25.61 -1.64 10.29
C MET A 563 25.74 -0.53 11.32
N GLU A 564 26.69 0.37 11.11
CA GLU A 564 26.94 1.50 12.00
C GLU A 564 26.66 2.83 11.33
N ILE A 565 25.92 3.70 12.01
CA ILE A 565 25.78 5.11 11.68
C ILE A 565 26.87 5.89 12.44
N SER A 566 27.54 6.81 11.75
CA SER A 566 28.52 7.68 12.39
C SER A 566 27.85 8.87 13.08
N ASP A 567 28.32 9.19 14.29
CA ASP A 567 27.87 10.38 15.01
C ASP A 567 28.15 11.66 14.23
N GLY A 568 27.24 12.62 14.30
CA GLY A 568 27.36 13.92 13.62
C GLY A 568 27.12 13.90 12.11
N HIS A 569 26.86 12.74 11.51
CA HIS A 569 26.52 12.66 10.10
C HIS A 569 25.09 13.16 9.82
N MET A 570 24.92 13.84 8.70
CA MET A 570 23.61 14.03 8.09
C MET A 570 23.08 12.67 7.63
N LEU A 571 21.86 12.31 8.02
CA LEU A 571 21.19 11.12 7.51
C LEU A 571 20.38 11.47 6.27
N ASP A 572 20.89 11.04 5.14
CA ASP A 572 20.35 11.24 3.81
C ASP A 572 19.66 9.95 3.34
N VAL A 573 18.33 9.96 3.28
CA VAL A 573 17.54 8.73 3.24
C VAL A 573 16.71 8.63 1.97
N MET A 574 16.92 7.53 1.23
CA MET A 574 16.15 7.15 0.05
C MET A 574 15.53 5.77 0.22
N VAL A 575 14.36 5.70 0.83
CA VAL A 575 13.65 4.43 1.10
C VAL A 575 12.33 4.39 0.36
N LYS A 576 12.29 3.56 -0.69
CA LYS A 576 11.14 3.35 -1.57
C LYS A 576 11.38 2.13 -2.47
N ARG A 577 10.30 1.53 -3.02
CA ARG A 577 10.42 0.47 -4.02
C ARG A 577 11.48 0.82 -5.06
N LEU A 578 12.35 -0.11 -5.43
CA LEU A 578 13.32 0.13 -6.48
C LEU A 578 12.65 0.05 -7.83
N HIS A 579 12.70 1.17 -8.54
CA HIS A 579 12.23 1.31 -9.92
C HIS A 579 13.02 2.43 -10.59
N GLU A 580 13.36 2.27 -11.87
CA GLU A 580 14.20 3.23 -12.59
C GLU A 580 13.62 4.66 -12.58
N TYR A 581 12.27 4.84 -12.66
CA TYR A 581 11.67 6.18 -12.64
C TYR A 581 11.85 6.93 -11.31
N LYS A 582 12.07 6.19 -10.19
CA LYS A 582 12.36 6.78 -8.86
C LYS A 582 13.80 7.25 -8.72
N ARG A 583 14.65 6.86 -9.66
CA ARG A 583 16.00 7.31 -9.92
C ARG A 583 17.00 7.11 -8.76
N GLN A 584 16.93 5.94 -8.08
CA GLN A 584 17.98 5.55 -7.14
C GLN A 584 19.37 5.63 -7.77
N MET A 585 19.45 5.41 -9.09
CA MET A 585 20.70 5.55 -9.86
C MET A 585 21.24 6.99 -9.86
N LEU A 586 20.38 8.01 -9.90
CA LEU A 586 20.80 9.42 -9.82
C LEU A 586 21.47 9.71 -8.46
N LYS A 587 20.86 9.25 -7.36
CA LYS A 587 21.46 9.34 -6.02
C LYS A 587 22.79 8.60 -5.95
N LEU A 588 22.86 7.41 -6.52
CA LEU A 588 24.09 6.62 -6.52
C LEU A 588 25.21 7.29 -7.32
N LEU A 589 24.91 7.91 -8.46
CA LEU A 589 25.88 8.69 -9.23
C LEU A 589 26.45 9.85 -8.41
N HIS A 590 25.63 10.57 -7.65
CA HIS A 590 26.11 11.61 -6.73
C HIS A 590 27.06 11.04 -5.67
N VAL A 591 26.72 9.89 -5.06
CA VAL A 591 27.61 9.20 -4.11
C VAL A 591 28.97 8.86 -4.75
N VAL A 592 28.93 8.30 -5.97
CA VAL A 592 30.15 7.94 -6.72
C VAL A 592 30.96 9.19 -7.06
N THR A 593 30.29 10.29 -7.43
CA THR A 593 30.97 11.58 -7.68
C THR A 593 31.69 12.11 -6.45
N GLN A 594 31.02 12.10 -5.27
CA GLN A 594 31.65 12.53 -4.03
C GLN A 594 32.86 11.62 -3.68
N TYR A 595 32.68 10.30 -3.79
CA TYR A 595 33.77 9.35 -3.55
C TYR A 595 34.93 9.59 -4.51
N GLU A 596 34.68 9.69 -5.81
CA GLU A 596 35.69 9.90 -6.82
C GLU A 596 36.46 11.22 -6.61
N SER A 597 35.77 12.30 -6.26
CA SER A 597 36.41 13.59 -6.01
C SER A 597 37.37 13.56 -4.80
N ILE A 598 37.05 12.78 -3.77
CA ILE A 598 37.91 12.56 -2.60
C ILE A 598 39.14 11.72 -2.99
N VAL A 599 38.93 10.56 -3.60
CA VAL A 599 40.02 9.61 -3.86
C VAL A 599 41.00 10.06 -4.95
N SER A 600 40.53 10.92 -5.87
CA SER A 600 41.38 11.58 -6.88
C SER A 600 42.15 12.78 -6.31
N GLY A 601 41.80 13.25 -5.10
CA GLY A 601 42.39 14.43 -4.47
C GLY A 601 41.87 15.77 -4.99
N ARG A 602 40.79 15.79 -5.76
CA ARG A 602 40.16 17.04 -6.24
C ARG A 602 39.48 17.80 -5.09
N VAL A 603 38.98 17.07 -4.10
CA VAL A 603 38.39 17.64 -2.87
C VAL A 603 39.04 16.93 -1.68
N ALA A 604 39.42 17.69 -0.65
CA ALA A 604 39.92 17.09 0.61
C ALA A 604 38.74 16.45 1.37
N ALA A 605 38.96 15.29 1.97
CA ALA A 605 37.88 14.62 2.74
C ALA A 605 37.33 15.54 3.85
N SER A 606 38.24 16.36 4.50
CA SER A 606 37.86 17.34 5.53
C SER A 606 36.83 18.37 5.07
N ASP A 607 36.78 18.68 3.77
CA ASP A 607 35.91 19.72 3.19
C ASP A 607 34.54 19.19 2.80
N VAL A 608 34.37 17.86 2.84
CA VAL A 608 33.07 17.21 2.52
C VAL A 608 32.19 17.18 3.77
N GLN A 609 30.91 17.57 3.62
CA GLN A 609 29.89 17.46 4.68
C GLN A 609 29.73 15.98 5.09
N PRO A 610 29.94 15.63 6.38
CA PRO A 610 29.79 14.25 6.83
C PRO A 610 28.35 13.73 6.59
N ARG A 611 28.23 12.60 5.90
CA ARG A 611 26.96 12.08 5.44
C ARG A 611 26.90 10.56 5.50
N THR A 612 25.77 10.02 5.98
CA THR A 612 25.41 8.61 5.82
C THR A 612 24.21 8.53 4.89
N VAL A 613 24.40 7.98 3.71
CA VAL A 613 23.37 7.73 2.73
C VAL A 613 22.74 6.36 3.03
N ILE A 614 21.43 6.33 3.23
CA ILE A 614 20.71 5.11 3.54
C ILE A 614 19.73 4.81 2.42
N PHE A 615 19.98 3.73 1.68
CA PHE A 615 19.03 3.15 0.75
C PHE A 615 18.17 2.10 1.45
N GLY A 616 16.91 1.95 1.03
CA GLY A 616 16.06 0.86 1.45
C GLY A 616 15.02 0.57 0.36
N ALA A 617 15.12 -0.58 -0.28
CA ALA A 617 14.33 -0.89 -1.46
C ALA A 617 14.24 -2.38 -1.72
N LYS A 618 13.10 -2.83 -2.25
CA LYS A 618 12.94 -4.15 -2.88
C LYS A 618 12.69 -3.96 -4.37
N ALA A 619 13.37 -4.75 -5.22
CA ALA A 619 13.09 -4.84 -6.65
C ALA A 619 12.12 -5.99 -6.92
N ALA A 620 11.20 -5.85 -7.89
CA ALA A 620 10.40 -6.97 -8.35
C ALA A 620 11.31 -8.12 -8.83
N PRO A 621 11.00 -9.39 -8.56
CA PRO A 621 11.89 -10.53 -8.84
C PRO A 621 12.36 -10.61 -10.29
N GLY A 622 11.47 -10.32 -11.25
CA GLY A 622 11.77 -10.31 -12.69
C GLY A 622 12.42 -9.03 -13.21
N TYR A 623 12.56 -7.98 -12.38
CA TYR A 623 13.10 -6.70 -12.85
C TYR A 623 14.65 -6.68 -12.80
N VAL A 624 15.27 -7.22 -13.81
CA VAL A 624 16.72 -7.45 -13.89
C VAL A 624 17.54 -6.17 -13.68
N MET A 625 17.18 -5.04 -14.34
CA MET A 625 17.91 -3.78 -14.19
C MET A 625 17.83 -3.24 -12.77
N ALA A 626 16.65 -3.29 -12.15
CA ALA A 626 16.46 -2.88 -10.75
C ALA A 626 17.32 -3.71 -9.78
N LYS A 627 17.41 -5.03 -9.98
CA LYS A 627 18.27 -5.92 -9.19
C LYS A 627 19.76 -5.61 -9.38
N ARG A 628 20.18 -5.25 -10.59
CA ARG A 628 21.57 -4.80 -10.87
C ARG A 628 21.89 -3.47 -10.16
N ILE A 629 20.93 -2.54 -10.10
CA ILE A 629 21.10 -1.27 -9.36
C ILE A 629 21.28 -1.56 -7.87
N ILE A 630 20.52 -2.49 -7.28
CA ILE A 630 20.72 -2.94 -5.89
C ILE A 630 22.14 -3.49 -5.70
N HIS A 631 22.60 -4.35 -6.61
CA HIS A 631 23.96 -4.89 -6.56
C HIS A 631 25.02 -3.78 -6.61
N LEU A 632 24.86 -2.81 -7.50
CA LEU A 632 25.80 -1.69 -7.60
C LEU A 632 25.79 -0.82 -6.31
N ILE A 633 24.62 -0.54 -5.73
CA ILE A 633 24.53 0.21 -4.44
C ILE A 633 25.32 -0.52 -3.35
N ASN A 634 25.14 -1.83 -3.19
CA ASN A 634 25.86 -2.62 -2.20
C ASN A 634 27.37 -2.66 -2.48
N ALA A 635 27.77 -2.81 -3.75
CA ALA A 635 29.16 -2.82 -4.19
C ALA A 635 29.85 -1.47 -3.91
N VAL A 636 29.19 -0.36 -4.26
CA VAL A 636 29.67 1.00 -3.94
C VAL A 636 29.81 1.17 -2.44
N GLY A 637 28.78 0.78 -1.66
CA GLY A 637 28.81 0.84 -0.20
C GLY A 637 30.00 0.08 0.39
N SER A 638 30.27 -1.13 -0.09
CA SER A 638 31.39 -1.96 0.38
C SER A 638 32.75 -1.29 0.13
N VAL A 639 32.92 -0.65 -1.03
CA VAL A 639 34.17 0.04 -1.38
C VAL A 639 34.33 1.35 -0.60
N VAL A 640 33.30 2.21 -0.62
CA VAL A 640 33.33 3.53 0.02
C VAL A 640 33.52 3.43 1.52
N ASN A 641 32.79 2.52 2.18
CA ASN A 641 32.85 2.37 3.65
C ASN A 641 34.20 1.80 4.15
N ALA A 642 34.93 1.10 3.27
CA ALA A 642 36.21 0.50 3.61
C ALA A 642 37.44 1.37 3.22
N ASP A 643 37.26 2.41 2.40
CA ASP A 643 38.36 3.23 1.91
C ASP A 643 38.81 4.27 2.94
N PRO A 644 40.07 4.16 3.47
CA PRO A 644 40.55 5.08 4.48
C PRO A 644 40.73 6.53 3.98
N ARG A 645 40.78 6.75 2.64
CA ARG A 645 40.91 8.09 2.06
C ARG A 645 39.63 8.92 2.24
N VAL A 646 38.52 8.26 2.46
CA VAL A 646 37.21 8.91 2.73
C VAL A 646 37.15 9.46 4.17
N GLU A 647 38.05 9.05 5.05
CA GLU A 647 38.13 9.48 6.47
C GLU A 647 36.80 9.33 7.23
N GLY A 648 35.95 8.37 6.79
CA GLY A 648 34.64 8.13 7.34
C GLY A 648 33.60 9.22 7.04
N ARG A 649 33.91 10.23 6.21
CA ARG A 649 33.03 11.35 5.90
C ARG A 649 31.80 10.96 5.05
N LEU A 650 31.93 9.92 4.24
CA LEU A 650 30.86 9.38 3.41
C LEU A 650 30.64 7.90 3.78
N LYS A 651 29.41 7.57 4.13
CA LYS A 651 28.97 6.19 4.34
C LYS A 651 27.76 5.87 3.48
N VAL A 652 27.67 4.62 3.03
CA VAL A 652 26.54 4.11 2.26
C VAL A 652 26.03 2.85 2.93
N LEU A 653 24.78 2.86 3.35
CA LEU A 653 24.13 1.74 4.01
C LEU A 653 22.91 1.29 3.19
N PHE A 654 22.71 -0.01 3.10
CA PHE A 654 21.52 -0.59 2.51
C PHE A 654 20.99 -1.72 3.40
N PRO A 655 20.26 -1.39 4.48
CA PRO A 655 19.63 -2.41 5.31
C PRO A 655 18.64 -3.23 4.49
N PRO A 656 18.75 -4.57 4.49
CA PRO A 656 17.87 -5.44 3.72
C PRO A 656 16.44 -5.42 4.25
N ASN A 657 15.52 -5.87 3.42
CA ASN A 657 14.14 -6.13 3.80
C ASN A 657 13.40 -4.91 4.36
N TYR A 658 13.48 -3.76 3.66
CA TYR A 658 12.71 -2.58 4.03
C TYR A 658 11.21 -2.91 4.14
N ASN A 659 10.61 -2.56 5.28
CA ASN A 659 9.22 -2.81 5.66
C ASN A 659 8.69 -1.68 6.56
N VAL A 660 7.47 -1.79 7.09
CA VAL A 660 6.88 -0.73 7.95
C VAL A 660 7.63 -0.62 9.27
N THR A 661 8.04 -1.73 9.88
CA THR A 661 8.82 -1.75 11.14
C THR A 661 10.11 -0.95 10.99
N LEU A 662 10.85 -1.15 9.91
CA LEU A 662 12.08 -0.39 9.65
C LEU A 662 11.79 1.07 9.29
N ALA A 663 10.71 1.33 8.54
CA ALA A 663 10.27 2.69 8.20
C ALA A 663 10.00 3.55 9.44
N GLU A 664 9.37 2.99 10.47
CA GLU A 664 9.09 3.66 11.76
C GLU A 664 10.36 4.03 12.55
N ARG A 665 11.51 3.51 12.18
CA ARG A 665 12.81 3.85 12.77
C ARG A 665 13.60 4.82 11.89
N LEU A 666 13.62 4.59 10.57
CA LEU A 666 14.35 5.40 9.60
C LEU A 666 13.75 6.80 9.45
N ILE A 667 12.43 6.90 9.31
CA ILE A 667 11.77 8.18 9.01
C ILE A 667 11.98 9.23 10.10
N PRO A 668 11.81 8.93 11.40
CA PRO A 668 12.08 9.91 12.47
C PRO A 668 13.54 10.35 12.57
N ALA A 669 14.47 9.50 12.15
CA ALA A 669 15.90 9.77 12.24
C ALA A 669 16.47 10.58 11.05
N ALA A 670 15.76 10.60 9.92
CA ALA A 670 16.24 11.25 8.70
C ALA A 670 16.34 12.78 8.83
N ASP A 671 17.39 13.35 8.25
CA ASP A 671 17.56 14.79 8.07
C ASP A 671 17.11 15.22 6.67
N LEU A 672 17.47 14.43 5.65
CA LEU A 672 17.17 14.70 4.26
C LEU A 672 16.34 13.55 3.67
N SER A 673 15.28 13.90 2.95
CA SER A 673 14.34 13.02 2.27
C SER A 673 14.54 13.13 0.75
N GLU A 674 14.93 12.03 0.11
CA GLU A 674 15.16 11.94 -1.34
C GLU A 674 13.88 11.61 -2.11
N GLN A 675 13.32 12.59 -2.82
CA GLN A 675 12.07 12.48 -3.57
C GLN A 675 12.29 12.89 -5.03
N ILE A 676 13.15 12.14 -5.71
CA ILE A 676 13.87 12.53 -6.93
C ILE A 676 13.37 11.81 -8.19
N SER A 677 12.10 11.37 -8.24
CA SER A 677 11.48 10.80 -9.45
C SER A 677 11.59 11.74 -10.65
N LEU A 678 11.58 11.18 -11.87
CA LEU A 678 11.44 12.01 -13.06
C LEU A 678 10.07 12.70 -13.04
N ALA A 679 10.03 14.01 -13.28
CA ALA A 679 8.80 14.77 -13.27
C ALA A 679 7.73 14.18 -14.20
N GLY A 680 6.49 14.11 -13.72
CA GLY A 680 5.35 13.48 -14.40
C GLY A 680 5.30 11.95 -14.29
N LYS A 681 6.06 11.32 -13.38
CA LYS A 681 6.09 9.85 -13.22
C LYS A 681 5.59 9.36 -11.87
N GLU A 682 5.84 10.07 -10.78
CA GLU A 682 5.29 9.72 -9.45
C GLU A 682 3.89 10.33 -9.29
N ALA A 683 2.87 9.50 -9.14
CA ALA A 683 1.50 9.99 -9.01
C ALA A 683 1.30 10.87 -7.75
N SER A 684 1.87 10.48 -6.64
CA SER A 684 1.81 11.23 -5.38
C SER A 684 3.08 11.03 -4.54
N GLY A 685 3.40 9.76 -4.22
CA GLY A 685 4.25 9.43 -3.12
C GLY A 685 3.51 9.60 -1.78
N THR A 686 3.96 8.89 -0.76
CA THR A 686 3.54 9.07 0.64
C THR A 686 4.74 9.05 1.59
N GLY A 687 5.90 8.61 1.12
CA GLY A 687 7.17 8.72 1.86
C GLY A 687 7.52 10.16 2.13
N ASN A 688 7.43 11.02 1.12
CA ASN A 688 7.63 12.47 1.23
C ASN A 688 6.82 13.10 2.38
N MET A 689 5.54 12.75 2.52
CA MET A 689 4.66 13.24 3.59
C MET A 689 5.13 12.79 4.99
N LYS A 690 5.50 11.51 5.12
CA LYS A 690 5.99 10.94 6.38
C LYS A 690 7.28 11.60 6.84
N PHE A 691 8.24 11.81 5.92
CA PHE A 691 9.50 12.46 6.20
C PHE A 691 9.29 13.92 6.62
N ALA A 692 8.49 14.69 5.89
CA ALA A 692 8.19 16.09 6.22
C ALA A 692 7.52 16.22 7.59
N LEU A 693 6.54 15.37 7.92
CA LEU A 693 5.88 15.30 9.23
C LEU A 693 6.83 14.93 10.38
N ASN A 694 7.97 14.33 10.09
CA ASN A 694 9.01 13.98 11.06
C ASN A 694 10.23 14.91 11.01
N GLY A 695 10.12 16.04 10.31
CA GLY A 695 11.12 17.09 10.29
C GLY A 695 12.36 16.76 9.44
N ALA A 696 12.24 15.93 8.41
CA ALA A 696 13.24 15.82 7.37
C ALA A 696 12.94 16.84 6.26
N LEU A 697 13.95 17.59 5.81
CA LEU A 697 13.80 18.46 4.65
C LEU A 697 13.82 17.63 3.36
N THR A 698 13.12 18.10 2.35
CA THR A 698 13.00 17.38 1.08
C THR A 698 13.91 17.96 0.02
N ILE A 699 14.72 17.10 -0.62
CA ILE A 699 15.27 17.34 -1.95
C ILE A 699 14.43 16.58 -2.96
N GLY A 700 13.92 17.27 -3.99
CA GLY A 700 12.98 16.64 -4.89
C GLY A 700 12.73 17.42 -6.18
N THR A 701 12.06 16.74 -7.10
CA THR A 701 11.55 17.29 -8.35
C THR A 701 10.12 17.82 -8.19
N ASP A 702 9.66 18.62 -9.12
CA ASP A 702 8.27 19.08 -9.21
C ASP A 702 7.39 17.94 -9.75
N ASP A 703 7.15 16.93 -8.89
CA ASP A 703 6.43 15.70 -9.23
C ASP A 703 5.55 15.23 -8.07
N GLY A 704 4.39 14.66 -8.39
CA GLY A 704 3.45 14.15 -7.40
C GLY A 704 3.13 15.14 -6.29
N ALA A 705 3.06 14.66 -5.05
CA ALA A 705 2.78 15.49 -3.87
C ALA A 705 3.95 16.39 -3.44
N ASN A 706 5.14 16.27 -4.05
CA ASN A 706 6.25 17.21 -3.77
C ASN A 706 5.85 18.65 -4.11
N VAL A 707 5.05 18.84 -5.16
CA VAL A 707 4.52 20.16 -5.56
C VAL A 707 3.76 20.79 -4.41
N GLU A 708 2.82 20.06 -3.82
CA GLU A 708 1.99 20.54 -2.73
C GLU A 708 2.79 20.69 -1.43
N ILE A 709 3.77 19.81 -1.16
CA ILE A 709 4.69 19.97 -0.01
C ILE A 709 5.46 21.28 -0.15
N ARG A 710 6.09 21.52 -1.31
CA ARG A 710 6.86 22.75 -1.56
C ARG A 710 6.01 24.01 -1.41
N GLN A 711 4.78 23.99 -1.94
CA GLN A 711 3.83 25.10 -1.79
C GLN A 711 3.50 25.40 -0.32
N LEU A 712 3.39 24.37 0.51
CA LEU A 712 3.03 24.51 1.92
C LEU A 712 4.22 24.93 2.79
N VAL A 713 5.40 24.32 2.57
CA VAL A 713 6.57 24.63 3.40
C VAL A 713 7.30 25.88 2.95
N GLY A 714 7.16 26.28 1.68
CA GLY A 714 7.87 27.40 1.04
C GLY A 714 9.16 26.97 0.36
N ASP A 715 9.56 27.68 -0.69
CA ASP A 715 10.74 27.37 -1.52
C ASP A 715 12.05 27.35 -0.71
N ASP A 716 12.16 28.16 0.33
CA ASP A 716 13.35 28.22 1.19
C ASP A 716 13.53 26.93 2.06
N ASN A 717 12.47 26.15 2.22
CA ASN A 717 12.45 24.93 3.04
C ASN A 717 12.35 23.66 2.20
N PHE A 718 12.63 23.75 0.89
CA PHE A 718 12.57 22.67 -0.08
C PHE A 718 13.69 22.80 -1.11
N PHE A 719 14.47 21.76 -1.34
CA PHE A 719 15.56 21.78 -2.32
C PHE A 719 15.06 21.28 -3.68
N LEU A 720 14.45 22.18 -4.44
CA LEU A 720 13.94 21.87 -5.79
C LEU A 720 15.10 21.72 -6.78
N PHE A 721 15.01 20.72 -7.67
CA PHE A 721 15.91 20.53 -8.81
C PHE A 721 15.19 19.84 -9.98
N GLY A 722 15.89 19.76 -11.11
CA GLY A 722 15.49 18.99 -12.29
C GLY A 722 14.47 19.71 -13.16
N MET A 723 14.15 19.04 -14.26
CA MET A 723 13.20 19.51 -15.26
C MET A 723 11.77 19.37 -14.73
N SER A 724 10.91 20.30 -15.12
CA SER A 724 9.45 20.16 -15.00
C SER A 724 8.92 19.15 -16.03
N GLU A 725 7.68 18.68 -15.82
CA GLU A 725 7.05 17.71 -16.73
C GLU A 725 6.98 18.23 -18.20
N PRO A 726 6.62 19.47 -18.50
CA PRO A 726 6.68 19.99 -19.87
C PRO A 726 8.10 20.01 -20.47
N GLU A 727 9.13 20.30 -19.65
CA GLU A 727 10.53 20.30 -20.12
C GLU A 727 11.01 18.87 -20.43
N VAL A 728 10.57 17.88 -19.67
CA VAL A 728 10.80 16.46 -19.93
C VAL A 728 10.20 16.06 -21.28
N GLU A 729 8.93 16.41 -21.54
CA GLU A 729 8.28 16.11 -22.82
C GLU A 729 8.98 16.81 -24.01
N ASP A 730 9.35 18.06 -23.84
CA ASP A 730 10.03 18.85 -24.87
C ASP A 730 11.42 18.25 -25.17
N LEU A 731 12.17 17.83 -24.18
CA LEU A 731 13.47 17.17 -24.39
C LEU A 731 13.30 15.82 -25.11
N TRP A 732 12.28 15.01 -24.78
CA TRP A 732 11.95 13.81 -25.54
C TRP A 732 11.59 14.12 -26.99
N ALA A 733 10.74 15.12 -27.21
CA ALA A 733 10.28 15.51 -28.55
C ALA A 733 11.44 15.98 -29.45
N ARG A 734 12.47 16.63 -28.86
CA ARG A 734 13.69 17.06 -29.56
C ARG A 734 14.69 15.95 -29.80
N GLY A 735 14.48 14.77 -29.22
CA GLY A 735 15.39 13.63 -29.35
C GLY A 735 16.49 13.67 -28.30
N TYR A 736 16.17 13.23 -27.08
CA TYR A 736 17.11 13.12 -25.96
C TYR A 736 18.28 12.19 -26.31
N LYS A 737 19.50 12.65 -26.04
CA LYS A 737 20.75 11.89 -26.26
C LYS A 737 21.59 11.87 -24.99
N PRO A 738 21.52 10.81 -24.20
CA PRO A 738 22.22 10.73 -22.92
C PRO A 738 23.72 10.93 -23.03
N ALA A 739 24.34 10.41 -24.07
CA ALA A 739 25.80 10.52 -24.30
C ALA A 739 26.29 11.96 -24.42
N GLU A 740 25.46 12.92 -24.84
CA GLU A 740 25.85 14.34 -24.92
C GLU A 740 26.03 14.91 -23.51
N PHE A 741 25.17 14.56 -22.55
CA PHE A 741 25.31 14.96 -21.15
C PHE A 741 26.57 14.38 -20.50
N TYR A 742 26.84 13.09 -20.72
CA TYR A 742 28.07 12.44 -20.29
C TYR A 742 29.32 13.14 -20.84
N GLN A 743 29.33 13.54 -22.11
CA GLN A 743 30.49 14.18 -22.75
C GLN A 743 30.72 15.60 -22.22
N ASN A 744 29.67 16.31 -21.81
CA ASN A 744 29.72 17.73 -21.46
C ASN A 744 29.85 17.99 -19.94
N ASP A 745 29.79 16.96 -19.10
CA ASP A 745 29.93 17.08 -17.64
C ASP A 745 31.08 16.18 -17.15
N ASP A 746 32.17 16.79 -16.70
CA ASP A 746 33.35 16.08 -16.22
C ASP A 746 33.11 15.23 -14.98
N ASN A 747 32.28 15.72 -14.03
CA ASN A 747 31.95 14.98 -12.84
C ASN A 747 31.11 13.73 -13.16
N LEU A 748 30.12 13.89 -14.02
CA LEU A 748 29.31 12.78 -14.49
C LEU A 748 30.15 11.75 -15.24
N ARG A 749 31.06 12.21 -16.12
CA ARG A 749 31.96 11.33 -16.86
C ARG A 749 32.86 10.53 -15.92
N HIS A 750 33.52 11.19 -14.94
CA HIS A 750 34.36 10.52 -13.98
C HIS A 750 33.61 9.47 -13.15
N ALA A 751 32.38 9.79 -12.74
CA ALA A 751 31.55 8.84 -11.99
C ALA A 751 31.18 7.59 -12.80
N ILE A 752 30.75 7.79 -14.05
CA ILE A 752 30.38 6.67 -14.94
C ILE A 752 31.62 5.86 -15.33
N ASP A 753 32.75 6.53 -15.64
CA ASP A 753 34.02 5.86 -15.98
C ASP A 753 34.55 5.04 -14.79
N LEU A 754 34.39 5.52 -13.56
CA LEU A 754 34.76 4.77 -12.38
C LEU A 754 33.94 3.47 -12.22
N ILE A 755 32.63 3.53 -12.48
CA ILE A 755 31.77 2.33 -12.51
C ILE A 755 32.24 1.39 -13.63
N ALA A 756 32.45 1.93 -14.83
CA ALA A 756 32.86 1.16 -16.02
C ALA A 756 34.25 0.53 -15.88
N SER A 757 35.12 1.11 -15.03
CA SER A 757 36.48 0.60 -14.79
C SER A 757 36.54 -0.75 -14.08
N GLY A 758 35.44 -1.15 -13.40
CA GLY A 758 35.39 -2.33 -12.53
C GLY A 758 35.84 -2.02 -11.09
N ALA A 759 35.95 -0.74 -10.70
CA ALA A 759 36.38 -0.34 -9.34
C ALA A 759 35.45 -0.92 -8.25
N PHE A 760 34.20 -1.15 -8.55
CA PHE A 760 33.20 -1.68 -7.62
C PHE A 760 32.92 -3.18 -7.81
N SER A 761 33.67 -3.88 -8.68
CA SER A 761 33.48 -5.30 -9.01
C SER A 761 34.80 -6.08 -9.00
N GLY A 762 35.79 -5.64 -8.20
CA GLY A 762 37.09 -6.34 -8.12
C GLY A 762 37.88 -6.37 -9.42
N GLY A 763 37.63 -5.42 -10.35
CA GLY A 763 38.26 -5.30 -11.65
C GLY A 763 37.48 -5.92 -12.81
N ASP A 764 36.39 -6.62 -12.55
CA ASP A 764 35.51 -7.18 -13.59
C ASP A 764 34.57 -6.12 -14.16
N ARG A 765 34.89 -5.61 -15.35
CA ARG A 765 34.11 -4.57 -16.03
C ARG A 765 32.76 -5.04 -16.52
N SER A 766 32.57 -6.35 -16.71
CA SER A 766 31.34 -6.90 -17.29
C SER A 766 30.15 -6.86 -16.32
N VAL A 767 30.40 -6.82 -15.02
CA VAL A 767 29.36 -6.90 -13.98
C VAL A 767 28.36 -5.74 -14.07
N PHE A 768 28.86 -4.51 -14.22
CA PHE A 768 28.04 -3.29 -14.26
C PHE A 768 27.98 -2.63 -15.65
N GLU A 769 28.58 -3.26 -16.66
CA GLU A 769 28.48 -2.81 -18.06
C GLU A 769 27.03 -2.58 -18.51
N PRO A 770 26.05 -3.45 -18.18
CA PRO A 770 24.66 -3.21 -18.58
C PRO A 770 24.03 -1.94 -17.97
N ILE A 771 24.46 -1.51 -16.78
CA ILE A 771 24.04 -0.23 -16.20
C ILE A 771 24.67 0.93 -16.97
N VAL A 772 25.97 0.84 -17.26
CA VAL A 772 26.68 1.88 -18.01
C VAL A 772 26.08 2.03 -19.41
N SER A 773 25.83 0.93 -20.09
CA SER A 773 25.18 0.93 -21.41
C SER A 773 23.77 1.52 -21.37
N ASN A 774 22.96 1.16 -20.36
CA ASN A 774 21.64 1.74 -20.16
C ASN A 774 21.70 3.26 -20.00
N LEU A 775 22.60 3.76 -19.13
CA LEU A 775 22.78 5.19 -18.90
C LEU A 775 23.23 5.97 -20.14
N LEU A 776 24.12 5.40 -20.95
CA LEU A 776 24.70 6.11 -22.11
C LEU A 776 23.84 6.06 -23.38
N TYR A 777 23.00 5.03 -23.53
CA TYR A 777 22.31 4.78 -24.80
C TYR A 777 20.78 4.71 -24.69
N ASP A 778 20.23 4.46 -23.50
CA ASP A 778 18.78 4.38 -23.31
C ASP A 778 18.28 5.47 -22.34
N ASP A 779 18.79 5.52 -21.12
CA ASP A 779 18.46 6.49 -20.06
C ASP A 779 17.01 7.00 -20.09
N ARG A 780 16.09 6.04 -20.13
CA ARG A 780 14.65 6.27 -20.30
C ARG A 780 14.07 7.23 -19.27
N PHE A 781 14.71 7.40 -18.13
CA PHE A 781 14.24 8.26 -17.06
C PHE A 781 15.14 9.49 -16.83
N MET A 782 15.90 9.89 -17.87
CA MET A 782 16.66 11.16 -17.91
C MET A 782 17.54 11.41 -16.67
N VAL A 783 18.19 10.34 -16.20
CA VAL A 783 19.10 10.42 -15.05
C VAL A 783 20.24 11.39 -15.37
N LEU A 784 20.81 11.30 -16.59
CA LEU A 784 21.94 12.13 -16.97
C LEU A 784 21.55 13.58 -17.24
N ALA A 785 20.34 13.84 -17.75
CA ALA A 785 19.87 15.19 -18.02
C ALA A 785 19.68 16.03 -16.74
N ASP A 786 19.20 15.42 -15.66
CA ASP A 786 18.99 16.12 -14.38
C ASP A 786 20.21 16.07 -13.43
N TYR A 787 21.28 15.34 -13.81
CA TYR A 787 22.42 15.10 -12.92
C TYR A 787 23.06 16.40 -12.41
N SER A 788 23.43 17.33 -13.29
CA SER A 788 24.11 18.58 -12.89
C SER A 788 23.23 19.43 -11.96
N SER A 789 21.92 19.51 -12.26
CA SER A 789 20.94 20.21 -11.42
C SER A 789 20.81 19.56 -10.04
N TYR A 790 20.84 18.22 -10.00
CA TYR A 790 20.78 17.46 -8.75
C TYR A 790 22.02 17.66 -7.90
N VAL A 791 23.23 17.62 -8.49
CA VAL A 791 24.48 17.87 -7.77
C VAL A 791 24.49 19.28 -7.18
N ALA A 792 24.10 20.30 -7.96
CA ALA A 792 23.99 21.67 -7.47
C ALA A 792 22.96 21.82 -6.32
N ALA A 793 21.88 21.05 -6.34
CA ALA A 793 20.92 21.02 -5.22
C ALA A 793 21.52 20.36 -3.97
N GLN A 794 22.30 19.31 -4.13
CA GLN A 794 23.01 18.66 -3.03
C GLN A 794 24.07 19.58 -2.39
N GLU A 795 24.75 20.42 -3.18
CA GLU A 795 25.67 21.44 -2.66
C GLU A 795 24.92 22.48 -1.79
N ARG A 796 23.70 22.87 -2.21
CA ARG A 796 22.84 23.75 -1.38
C ARG A 796 22.40 23.06 -0.08
N VAL A 797 22.13 21.76 -0.13
CA VAL A 797 21.83 20.95 1.07
C VAL A 797 23.02 20.97 2.03
N ASP A 798 24.24 20.73 1.53
CA ASP A 798 25.44 20.71 2.36
C ASP A 798 25.69 22.06 3.03
N ALA A 799 25.54 23.15 2.28
CA ALA A 799 25.67 24.51 2.80
C ALA A 799 24.60 24.84 3.86
N ALA A 800 23.36 24.44 3.63
CA ALA A 800 22.27 24.67 4.59
C ALA A 800 22.42 23.82 5.86
N TYR A 801 22.87 22.56 5.72
CA TYR A 801 23.07 21.67 6.88
C TYR A 801 24.21 22.12 7.80
N ALA A 802 25.17 22.90 7.30
CA ALA A 802 26.26 23.48 8.10
C ALA A 802 25.74 24.45 9.19
N ASP A 803 24.59 25.12 8.96
CA ASP A 803 23.89 25.93 9.95
C ASP A 803 22.77 25.10 10.63
N GLN A 804 23.12 24.43 11.72
CA GLN A 804 22.21 23.52 12.43
C GLN A 804 21.00 24.23 13.06
N ASP A 805 21.10 25.51 13.40
CA ASP A 805 19.98 26.28 13.96
C ASP A 805 18.96 26.62 12.88
N ALA A 806 19.44 27.11 11.72
CA ALA A 806 18.60 27.36 10.56
C ALA A 806 17.98 26.08 10.02
N TRP A 807 18.74 24.98 9.98
CA TRP A 807 18.21 23.65 9.58
C TRP A 807 17.09 23.18 10.49
N THR A 808 17.26 23.31 11.80
CA THR A 808 16.26 22.92 12.78
C THR A 808 15.01 23.77 12.67
N HIS A 809 15.17 25.09 12.46
CA HIS A 809 14.05 26.01 12.20
C HIS A 809 13.22 25.54 10.99
N ALA A 810 13.89 25.27 9.85
CA ALA A 810 13.24 24.78 8.65
C ALA A 810 12.55 23.41 8.87
N ALA A 811 13.16 22.51 9.65
CA ALA A 811 12.59 21.21 10.00
C ALA A 811 11.30 21.35 10.82
N ILE A 812 11.25 22.27 11.78
CA ILE A 812 10.03 22.58 12.53
C ILE A 812 8.94 23.14 11.62
N LEU A 813 9.28 24.03 10.68
CA LEU A 813 8.32 24.55 9.70
C LEU A 813 7.77 23.46 8.79
N ASN A 814 8.58 22.47 8.39
CA ASN A 814 8.10 21.30 7.63
C ASN A 814 7.06 20.54 8.43
N VAL A 815 7.31 20.22 9.71
CA VAL A 815 6.31 19.57 10.59
C VAL A 815 5.06 20.41 10.70
N ALA A 816 5.20 21.71 10.99
CA ALA A 816 4.08 22.61 11.24
C ALA A 816 3.16 22.76 10.01
N ARG A 817 3.72 22.79 8.82
CA ARG A 817 2.99 23.11 7.58
C ARG A 817 2.48 21.89 6.83
N CYS A 818 2.95 20.68 7.16
CA CYS A 818 2.55 19.45 6.47
C CYS A 818 1.34 18.74 7.07
N GLY A 819 0.57 19.39 7.97
CA GLY A 819 -0.67 18.83 8.53
C GLY A 819 -1.72 18.45 7.49
N PHE A 820 -1.72 19.13 6.35
CA PHE A 820 -2.56 18.81 5.19
C PHE A 820 -2.44 17.35 4.74
N PHE A 821 -1.28 16.72 4.89
CA PHE A 821 -1.05 15.33 4.46
C PHE A 821 -1.55 14.28 5.45
N SER A 822 -2.64 14.59 6.16
CA SER A 822 -3.39 13.64 6.99
C SER A 822 -4.28 12.74 6.15
N SER A 823 -4.27 11.42 6.42
CA SER A 823 -5.26 10.51 5.84
C SER A 823 -6.68 10.81 6.33
N ASP A 824 -6.86 11.43 7.50
CA ASP A 824 -8.18 11.88 7.98
C ASP A 824 -8.74 13.00 7.09
N ARG A 825 -7.90 13.95 6.66
CA ARG A 825 -8.28 14.97 5.68
C ARG A 825 -8.64 14.31 4.34
N ALA A 826 -7.80 13.37 3.85
CA ALA A 826 -8.10 12.66 2.60
C ALA A 826 -9.46 11.92 2.67
N ILE A 827 -9.75 11.22 3.78
CA ILE A 827 -11.06 10.55 3.97
C ILE A 827 -12.21 11.58 4.00
N ARG A 828 -12.01 12.75 4.61
CA ARG A 828 -13.00 13.84 4.60
C ARG A 828 -13.29 14.29 3.16
N ASP A 829 -12.25 14.48 2.34
CA ASP A 829 -12.39 14.82 0.92
C ASP A 829 -13.14 13.72 0.13
N TYR A 830 -12.88 12.43 0.41
CA TYR A 830 -13.63 11.33 -0.19
C TYR A 830 -15.10 11.35 0.21
N ILE A 831 -15.41 11.59 1.49
CA ILE A 831 -16.79 11.68 1.97
C ILE A 831 -17.53 12.81 1.26
N ASP A 832 -16.92 13.98 1.19
CA ASP A 832 -17.58 15.19 0.68
C ASP A 832 -17.72 15.17 -0.85
N ARG A 833 -16.72 14.65 -1.58
CA ARG A 833 -16.65 14.75 -3.04
C ARG A 833 -17.08 13.49 -3.78
N ILE A 834 -17.02 12.32 -3.14
CA ILE A 834 -17.16 11.02 -3.81
C ILE A 834 -18.20 10.12 -3.15
N TRP A 835 -18.03 9.80 -1.86
CA TRP A 835 -18.81 8.75 -1.21
C TRP A 835 -20.16 9.21 -0.67
N HIS A 836 -20.24 10.43 -0.20
CA HIS A 836 -21.41 10.99 0.47
C HIS A 836 -21.90 10.07 1.60
N THR A 837 -20.96 9.56 2.40
CA THR A 837 -21.20 8.60 3.49
C THR A 837 -20.91 9.31 4.82
N PRO A 838 -21.94 9.72 5.57
CA PRO A 838 -21.72 10.44 6.83
C PRO A 838 -21.16 9.50 7.91
N PRO A 839 -20.36 10.04 8.86
CA PRO A 839 -19.99 9.31 10.07
C PRO A 839 -21.23 8.86 10.84
N THR A 840 -21.15 7.66 11.43
CA THR A 840 -22.19 7.14 12.32
C THR A 840 -21.65 7.07 13.73
N ARG A 841 -22.27 7.78 14.67
CA ARG A 841 -21.90 7.77 16.09
C ARG A 841 -22.68 6.75 16.87
#